data_a018c76426340e4510d31ed20c1bdcb5
#
_entry.id   a018c76426340e4510d31ed20c1bdcb5
#
_cell.length_a   1.000
_cell.length_b   1.000
_cell.length_c   1.000
_cell.angle_alpha   90.00
_cell.angle_beta   90.00
_cell.angle_gamma   90.00
#
_symmetry.space_group_name_H-M   'P 1'
#
loop_
_entity.id
_entity.type
_entity.pdbx_description
1 polymer ?
#
loop_
_entity_poly.entity_id
_entity_poly.type
_entity_poly.pdbx_seq_one_letter_code
_entity_poly.pdbx_strand_id
1 'polypeptide(L)'
;MIEQIISRRLQIPLHQVQGTVCLLREGATIPFISRYRKEATGSLDEVQVASVKEWLDRLTELETRKQTVLTTIEGQGRLTPELRRRIAECWDAVELEDIYLPYKPKRRTRATVARERGLEPLAEIILAQQSRNVVQQARRFVSAEVPTPEEALAGACDIVAERISEDERARNTLRRTFAREGIVHSKLVKGKETEGAKYADYFDAETLLRSISSHRFLAMRRGEEEGILKIAVDVDAEHCIESLRRLFVRPGSATREWMEAAVADAFKRLIRPSIETEQLAAAKEKADDEAIRVFAENLRQLLLSSPLGQKRVVAIDPGFRTGCKVVALDAQGNLLHNTTVYPHPPQGRAAEAAETLKSLAARHKAEAFAIGDGTAGRETEQLVRGLGLDGVEVFMVSEDGASVYSASAAAREEFPDYDVTVRGAVSIGRRLIDPLSELVKIDPKSIGVGQYQHSVDPAKLKARLRTVVESCVNRVGVNINTASKHILTYISGLGPVLAQNIVAYRAANGEFKSRRALLKVPRLGAKAFEQAAGFLRVVGGANPLDNSAVHPESYAVVERMAADAGVTVERLLADKQLRSGLKAERYVSGETGLPTVTDILEALDKRGLDPREQLQVFAFDPNVHTIGDLREGMLLPGIVTNITAFGAFVDIGVKQDGLVHISQLADRYVASPADVVHLGQHVEVRVTGVDTVRGRIALSMRREA
;
A
#
# COMPACT_ATOMS: atom_id res chain seq x y z
N MET A 1 7.62 15.47 23.79
CA MET A 1 7.88 14.03 24.09
C MET A 1 7.65 13.14 22.86
N ILE A 2 6.51 13.26 22.18
CA ILE A 2 6.23 12.52 20.93
C ILE A 2 7.33 12.69 19.88
N GLU A 3 7.75 13.94 19.62
CA GLU A 3 8.81 14.24 18.65
C GLU A 3 10.16 13.57 18.98
N GLN A 4 10.50 13.47 20.28
CA GLN A 4 11.72 12.78 20.74
C GLN A 4 11.65 11.27 20.47
N ILE A 5 10.47 10.66 20.62
CA ILE A 5 10.25 9.23 20.35
C ILE A 5 10.38 8.98 18.85
N ILE A 6 9.74 9.81 18.02
CA ILE A 6 9.83 9.75 16.57
C ILE A 6 11.29 9.87 16.12
N SER A 7 12.02 10.88 16.63
CA SER A 7 13.42 11.11 16.33
C SER A 7 14.29 9.88 16.63
N ARG A 8 14.11 9.23 17.78
CA ARG A 8 14.86 8.03 18.15
C ARG A 8 14.50 6.81 17.28
N ARG A 9 13.20 6.63 16.98
CA ARG A 9 12.73 5.48 16.20
C ARG A 9 13.14 5.54 14.74
N LEU A 10 13.05 6.72 14.14
CA LEU A 10 13.39 6.96 12.74
C LEU A 10 14.86 7.32 12.52
N GLN A 11 15.63 7.53 13.60
CA GLN A 11 17.01 8.01 13.55
C GLN A 11 17.15 9.34 12.77
N ILE A 12 16.14 10.19 12.88
CA ILE A 12 16.08 11.53 12.28
C ILE A 12 16.40 12.56 13.38
N PRO A 13 17.24 13.57 13.13
CA PRO A 13 17.55 14.63 14.09
C PRO A 13 16.29 15.32 14.64
N LEU A 14 16.26 15.58 15.95
CA LEU A 14 15.07 16.09 16.63
C LEU A 14 14.53 17.39 16.02
N HIS A 15 15.42 18.32 15.64
CA HIS A 15 14.99 19.58 15.04
C HIS A 15 14.28 19.41 13.70
N GLN A 16 14.68 18.41 12.88
CA GLN A 16 14.02 18.08 11.61
C GLN A 16 12.63 17.48 11.85
N VAL A 17 12.50 16.58 12.84
CA VAL A 17 11.20 16.04 13.24
C VAL A 17 10.29 17.16 13.76
N GLN A 18 10.80 18.08 14.60
CA GLN A 18 10.01 19.20 15.12
C GLN A 18 9.53 20.12 14.01
N GLY A 19 10.39 20.50 13.06
CA GLY A 19 10.02 21.30 11.91
C GLY A 19 8.94 20.61 11.06
N THR A 20 9.11 19.32 10.81
CA THR A 20 8.12 18.52 10.04
C THR A 20 6.78 18.43 10.77
N VAL A 21 6.78 18.15 12.07
CA VAL A 21 5.54 18.06 12.89
C VAL A 21 4.84 19.40 12.97
N CYS A 22 5.55 20.53 13.06
CA CYS A 22 4.98 21.85 13.01
C CYS A 22 4.21 22.09 11.73
N LEU A 23 4.83 21.85 10.58
CA LEU A 23 4.22 21.99 9.25
C LEU A 23 3.01 21.07 9.06
N LEU A 24 3.09 19.81 9.54
CA LEU A 24 1.97 18.87 9.48
C LEU A 24 0.77 19.34 10.33
N ARG A 25 1.01 19.89 11.52
CA ARG A 25 -0.03 20.47 12.40
C ARG A 25 -0.66 21.72 11.79
N GLU A 26 0.08 22.49 11.05
CA GLU A 26 -0.42 23.60 10.25
C GLU A 26 -1.24 23.14 9.02
N GLY A 27 -1.28 21.84 8.74
CA GLY A 27 -2.04 21.24 7.66
C GLY A 27 -1.33 21.30 6.31
N ALA A 28 0.01 21.42 6.30
CA ALA A 28 0.80 21.26 5.10
C ALA A 28 0.81 19.78 4.66
N THR A 29 0.77 19.55 3.35
CA THR A 29 0.75 18.21 2.77
C THR A 29 2.17 17.65 2.62
N ILE A 30 2.31 16.32 2.59
CA ILE A 30 3.61 15.64 2.46
C ILE A 30 4.37 16.10 1.20
N PRO A 31 3.77 16.16 -0.02
CA PRO A 31 4.48 16.61 -1.21
C PRO A 31 4.95 18.08 -1.10
N PHE A 32 4.15 18.95 -0.49
CA PHE A 32 4.52 20.35 -0.29
C PHE A 32 5.69 20.49 0.68
N ILE A 33 5.65 19.79 1.81
CA ILE A 33 6.72 19.81 2.81
C ILE A 33 8.04 19.34 2.22
N SER A 34 8.05 18.17 1.60
CA SER A 34 9.27 17.55 1.06
C SER A 34 9.91 18.35 -0.08
N ARG A 35 9.10 19.09 -0.84
CA ARG A 35 9.59 19.84 -2.00
C ARG A 35 9.88 21.30 -1.72
N TYR A 36 9.06 21.98 -0.92
CA TYR A 36 9.09 23.44 -0.78
C TYR A 36 9.40 23.94 0.63
N ARG A 37 9.65 23.04 1.60
CA ARG A 37 9.96 23.40 3.00
C ARG A 37 11.22 22.68 3.52
N LYS A 38 12.21 22.52 2.63
CA LYS A 38 13.45 21.77 2.91
C LYS A 38 14.28 22.37 4.04
N GLU A 39 14.32 23.68 4.16
CA GLU A 39 15.04 24.36 5.25
C GLU A 39 14.46 24.02 6.62
N ALA A 40 13.15 24.00 6.74
CA ALA A 40 12.47 23.68 8.00
C ALA A 40 12.60 22.20 8.39
N THR A 41 12.77 21.32 7.41
CA THR A 41 12.84 19.86 7.61
C THR A 41 14.27 19.30 7.50
N GLY A 42 15.26 20.15 7.15
CA GLY A 42 16.62 19.67 6.87
C GLY A 42 16.69 18.73 5.68
N SER A 43 15.91 19.00 4.64
CA SER A 43 15.84 18.25 3.37
C SER A 43 15.33 16.81 3.51
N LEU A 44 14.42 16.53 4.46
CA LEU A 44 13.76 15.25 4.52
C LEU A 44 13.01 14.98 3.21
N ASP A 45 13.16 13.77 2.68
CA ASP A 45 12.44 13.30 1.51
C ASP A 45 10.97 12.97 1.82
N GLU A 46 10.21 12.67 0.78
CA GLU A 46 8.78 12.37 0.90
C GLU A 46 8.51 11.13 1.74
N VAL A 47 9.38 10.11 1.69
CA VAL A 47 9.26 8.87 2.46
C VAL A 47 9.51 9.15 3.94
N GLN A 48 10.52 9.94 4.24
CA GLN A 48 10.86 10.33 5.61
C GLN A 48 9.76 11.20 6.23
N VAL A 49 9.23 12.18 5.49
CA VAL A 49 8.10 13.03 5.94
C VAL A 49 6.84 12.17 6.17
N ALA A 50 6.54 11.23 5.27
CA ALA A 50 5.44 10.29 5.44
C ALA A 50 5.61 9.42 6.69
N SER A 51 6.83 8.93 6.95
CA SER A 51 7.14 8.14 8.14
C SER A 51 6.98 8.94 9.43
N VAL A 52 7.40 10.22 9.44
CA VAL A 52 7.17 11.12 10.59
C VAL A 52 5.69 11.30 10.84
N LYS A 53 4.88 11.49 9.79
CA LYS A 53 3.43 11.62 9.89
C LYS A 53 2.77 10.36 10.45
N GLU A 54 3.13 9.19 9.94
CA GLU A 54 2.60 7.90 10.38
C GLU A 54 2.87 7.68 11.89
N TRP A 55 4.11 7.93 12.33
CA TRP A 55 4.45 7.84 13.76
C TRP A 55 3.76 8.90 14.61
N LEU A 56 3.56 10.10 14.10
CA LEU A 56 2.82 11.16 14.79
C LEU A 56 1.37 10.73 15.02
N ASP A 57 0.71 10.22 13.99
CA ASP A 57 -0.68 9.75 14.06
C ASP A 57 -0.79 8.59 15.06
N ARG A 58 0.07 7.58 14.95
CA ARG A 58 0.11 6.40 15.84
C ARG A 58 0.35 6.77 17.31
N LEU A 59 1.29 7.65 17.59
CA LEU A 59 1.57 8.08 18.97
C LEU A 59 0.48 8.99 19.53
N THR A 60 -0.20 9.75 18.69
CA THR A 60 -1.36 10.56 19.08
C THR A 60 -2.57 9.68 19.43
N GLU A 61 -2.82 8.61 18.67
CA GLU A 61 -3.81 7.60 18.99
C GLU A 61 -3.50 6.90 20.31
N LEU A 62 -2.24 6.53 20.53
CA LEU A 62 -1.80 5.92 21.78
C LEU A 62 -2.03 6.86 22.97
N GLU A 63 -1.73 8.16 22.82
CA GLU A 63 -1.99 9.14 23.88
C GLU A 63 -3.49 9.26 24.20
N THR A 64 -4.33 9.26 23.15
CA THR A 64 -5.79 9.23 23.32
C THR A 64 -6.24 7.96 24.05
N ARG A 65 -5.63 6.81 23.72
CA ARG A 65 -5.90 5.54 24.41
C ARG A 65 -5.49 5.59 25.87
N LYS A 66 -4.33 6.16 26.20
CA LYS A 66 -3.88 6.37 27.60
C LYS A 66 -4.93 7.17 28.40
N GLN A 67 -5.45 8.25 27.84
CA GLN A 67 -6.47 9.06 28.53
C GLN A 67 -7.74 8.22 28.81
N THR A 68 -8.18 7.41 27.86
CA THR A 68 -9.32 6.50 28.05
C THR A 68 -9.05 5.50 29.16
N VAL A 69 -7.85 4.92 29.21
CA VAL A 69 -7.43 3.96 30.24
C VAL A 69 -7.40 4.64 31.62
N LEU A 70 -6.79 5.83 31.73
CA LEU A 70 -6.73 6.60 32.96
C LEU A 70 -8.14 6.92 33.49
N THR A 71 -9.02 7.44 32.64
CA THR A 71 -10.40 7.77 33.02
C THR A 71 -11.16 6.53 33.52
N THR A 72 -10.96 5.38 32.87
CA THR A 72 -11.65 4.14 33.25
C THR A 72 -11.18 3.65 34.64
N ILE A 73 -9.87 3.65 34.89
CA ILE A 73 -9.28 3.19 36.17
C ILE A 73 -9.63 4.18 37.29
N GLU A 74 -9.64 5.48 37.02
CA GLU A 74 -10.02 6.54 37.98
C GLU A 74 -11.50 6.40 38.36
N GLY A 75 -12.38 6.14 37.39
CA GLY A 75 -13.80 5.87 37.63
C GLY A 75 -14.07 4.63 38.50
N GLN A 76 -13.12 3.69 38.55
CA GLN A 76 -13.15 2.52 39.47
C GLN A 76 -12.56 2.82 40.86
N GLY A 77 -12.02 4.04 41.08
CA GLY A 77 -11.33 4.37 42.32
C GLY A 77 -10.01 3.62 42.57
N ARG A 78 -9.40 3.05 41.51
CA ARG A 78 -8.21 2.19 41.59
C ARG A 78 -6.93 2.84 41.04
N LEU A 79 -6.99 4.12 40.62
CA LEU A 79 -5.85 4.82 40.04
C LEU A 79 -4.91 5.34 41.13
N THR A 80 -3.75 4.69 41.27
CA THR A 80 -2.68 5.15 42.15
C THR A 80 -1.74 6.14 41.44
N PRO A 81 -1.02 7.02 42.18
CA PRO A 81 -0.02 7.92 41.57
C PRO A 81 1.06 7.18 40.76
N GLU A 82 1.48 6.02 41.25
CA GLU A 82 2.47 5.18 40.56
C GLU A 82 1.94 4.62 39.25
N LEU A 83 0.70 4.10 39.26
CA LEU A 83 0.04 3.58 38.06
C LEU A 83 -0.19 4.70 37.03
N ARG A 84 -0.60 5.90 37.47
CA ARG A 84 -0.74 7.09 36.61
C ARG A 84 0.59 7.41 35.92
N ARG A 85 1.70 7.45 36.69
CA ARG A 85 3.04 7.72 36.14
C ARG A 85 3.44 6.64 35.12
N ARG A 86 3.24 5.38 35.45
CA ARG A 86 3.57 4.26 34.60
C ARG A 86 2.81 4.28 33.26
N ILE A 87 1.51 4.57 33.28
CA ILE A 87 0.70 4.75 32.07
C ILE A 87 1.20 5.96 31.24
N ALA A 88 1.51 7.07 31.90
CA ALA A 88 2.01 8.28 31.21
C ALA A 88 3.35 8.04 30.51
N GLU A 89 4.25 7.27 31.11
CA GLU A 89 5.57 6.92 30.56
C GLU A 89 5.56 5.79 29.54
N CYS A 90 4.46 5.02 29.44
CA CYS A 90 4.34 3.91 28.48
C CYS A 90 4.11 4.42 27.05
N TRP A 91 4.94 3.98 26.11
CA TRP A 91 4.84 4.31 24.68
C TRP A 91 4.79 3.07 23.78
N ASP A 92 4.38 1.96 24.35
CA ASP A 92 4.07 0.73 23.65
C ASP A 92 2.61 0.35 23.85
N ALA A 93 1.90 0.08 22.76
CA ALA A 93 0.46 -0.20 22.81
C ALA A 93 0.17 -1.55 23.50
N VAL A 94 1.04 -2.54 23.31
CA VAL A 94 0.87 -3.86 23.90
C VAL A 94 1.12 -3.79 25.42
N GLU A 95 2.17 -3.09 25.84
CA GLU A 95 2.46 -2.83 27.25
C GLU A 95 1.32 -2.05 27.92
N LEU A 96 0.73 -1.04 27.25
CA LEU A 96 -0.40 -0.29 27.77
C LEU A 96 -1.62 -1.18 28.00
N GLU A 97 -1.92 -2.08 27.05
CA GLU A 97 -3.05 -3.01 27.21
C GLU A 97 -2.79 -4.04 28.33
N ASP A 98 -1.55 -4.50 28.52
CA ASP A 98 -1.18 -5.37 29.63
C ASP A 98 -1.35 -4.66 30.99
N ILE A 99 -0.91 -3.39 31.11
CA ILE A 99 -1.12 -2.55 32.32
C ILE A 99 -2.62 -2.39 32.59
N TYR A 100 -3.42 -2.21 31.55
CA TYR A 100 -4.87 -2.02 31.67
C TYR A 100 -5.66 -3.30 31.95
N LEU A 101 -5.13 -4.47 31.57
CA LEU A 101 -5.84 -5.76 31.59
C LEU A 101 -6.50 -6.10 32.94
N PRO A 102 -5.88 -5.88 34.12
CA PRO A 102 -6.52 -6.11 35.44
C PRO A 102 -7.69 -5.17 35.76
N TYR A 103 -7.80 -4.06 35.05
CA TYR A 103 -8.81 -3.01 35.25
C TYR A 103 -9.90 -3.00 34.17
N LYS A 104 -9.69 -3.78 33.10
CA LYS A 104 -10.62 -3.84 31.98
C LYS A 104 -11.95 -4.46 32.42
N PRO A 105 -13.10 -3.82 32.13
CA PRO A 105 -14.41 -4.40 32.42
C PRO A 105 -14.54 -5.79 31.78
N LYS A 106 -14.85 -6.78 32.58
CA LYS A 106 -14.93 -8.20 32.15
C LYS A 106 -16.37 -8.66 32.08
N ARG A 107 -16.62 -9.63 31.21
CA ARG A 107 -17.83 -10.45 31.29
C ARG A 107 -17.74 -11.35 32.55
N ARG A 108 -18.88 -11.91 32.99
CA ARG A 108 -18.91 -12.83 34.13
C ARG A 108 -18.05 -14.06 33.86
N THR A 109 -16.88 -14.13 34.55
CA THR A 109 -15.89 -15.20 34.42
C THR A 109 -16.07 -16.22 35.58
N ARG A 110 -15.39 -17.37 35.49
CA ARG A 110 -15.34 -18.32 36.62
C ARG A 110 -14.77 -17.64 37.86
N ALA A 111 -13.72 -16.87 37.74
CA ALA A 111 -13.13 -16.11 38.85
C ALA A 111 -14.10 -15.04 39.41
N THR A 112 -14.91 -14.39 38.58
CA THR A 112 -15.96 -13.47 39.05
C THR A 112 -16.98 -14.22 39.93
N VAL A 113 -17.46 -15.37 39.46
CA VAL A 113 -18.38 -16.22 40.23
C VAL A 113 -17.75 -16.68 41.52
N ALA A 114 -16.48 -17.06 41.52
CA ALA A 114 -15.76 -17.47 42.74
C ALA A 114 -15.61 -16.31 43.75
N ARG A 115 -15.38 -15.05 43.25
CA ARG A 115 -15.37 -13.83 44.11
C ARG A 115 -16.74 -13.56 44.71
N GLU A 116 -17.82 -13.65 43.91
CA GLU A 116 -19.20 -13.48 44.37
C GLU A 116 -19.54 -14.47 45.49
N ARG A 117 -18.95 -15.70 45.45
CA ARG A 117 -19.06 -16.72 46.49
C ARG A 117 -18.12 -16.53 47.70
N GLY A 118 -17.40 -15.42 47.76
CA GLY A 118 -16.53 -15.07 48.88
C GLY A 118 -15.20 -15.83 48.93
N LEU A 119 -14.73 -16.39 47.81
CA LEU A 119 -13.50 -17.25 47.78
C LEU A 119 -12.21 -16.42 47.58
N GLU A 120 -12.26 -15.12 47.46
CA GLU A 120 -11.08 -14.24 47.30
C GLU A 120 -10.05 -14.42 48.45
N PRO A 121 -10.43 -14.47 49.75
CA PRO A 121 -9.44 -14.67 50.84
C PRO A 121 -8.75 -16.05 50.79
N LEU A 122 -9.43 -17.07 50.27
CA LEU A 122 -8.81 -18.41 50.08
C LEU A 122 -7.80 -18.37 48.94
N ALA A 123 -8.10 -17.63 47.84
CA ALA A 123 -7.16 -17.40 46.75
C ALA A 123 -5.89 -16.68 47.24
N GLU A 124 -6.04 -15.66 48.13
CA GLU A 124 -4.90 -14.97 48.76
C GLU A 124 -4.02 -15.91 49.56
N ILE A 125 -4.61 -16.85 50.32
CA ILE A 125 -3.87 -17.85 51.07
C ILE A 125 -3.06 -18.78 50.16
N ILE A 126 -3.66 -19.18 49.02
CA ILE A 126 -2.97 -20.00 48.02
C ILE A 126 -1.81 -19.23 47.42
N LEU A 127 -2.02 -17.97 47.01
CA LEU A 127 -1.00 -17.08 46.43
C LEU A 127 0.14 -16.74 47.38
N ALA A 128 -0.14 -16.54 48.66
CA ALA A 128 0.88 -16.27 49.67
C ALA A 128 1.85 -17.43 49.85
N GLN A 129 1.41 -18.68 49.58
CA GLN A 129 2.19 -19.92 49.66
C GLN A 129 2.88 -20.14 51.00
N GLN A 130 2.27 -19.67 52.09
CA GLN A 130 2.81 -19.76 53.45
C GLN A 130 2.03 -20.76 54.35
N SER A 131 0.82 -21.09 53.94
CA SER A 131 -0.06 -21.97 54.74
C SER A 131 0.37 -23.41 54.68
N ARG A 132 0.43 -24.08 55.86
CA ARG A 132 0.75 -25.49 55.97
C ARG A 132 -0.44 -26.43 55.81
N ASN A 133 -1.68 -25.92 55.93
CA ASN A 133 -2.90 -26.73 55.84
C ASN A 133 -4.05 -26.01 55.12
N VAL A 134 -3.92 -25.90 53.80
CA VAL A 134 -4.87 -25.19 52.95
C VAL A 134 -6.25 -25.89 52.91
N VAL A 135 -6.30 -27.20 52.94
CA VAL A 135 -7.56 -27.97 52.94
C VAL A 135 -8.37 -27.66 54.19
N GLN A 136 -7.72 -27.56 55.37
CA GLN A 136 -8.40 -27.20 56.59
C GLN A 136 -8.92 -25.76 56.55
N GLN A 137 -8.20 -24.84 55.91
CA GLN A 137 -8.66 -23.46 55.72
C GLN A 137 -9.83 -23.39 54.75
N ALA A 138 -9.82 -24.19 53.69
CA ALA A 138 -10.90 -24.25 52.72
C ALA A 138 -12.26 -24.66 53.34
N ARG A 139 -12.25 -25.48 54.39
CA ARG A 139 -13.48 -25.84 55.13
C ARG A 139 -14.22 -24.64 55.72
N ARG A 140 -13.54 -23.51 55.94
CA ARG A 140 -14.15 -22.26 56.45
C ARG A 140 -14.95 -21.53 55.40
N PHE A 141 -14.76 -21.87 54.11
CA PHE A 141 -15.44 -21.24 52.98
C PHE A 141 -16.56 -22.14 52.41
N VAL A 142 -16.86 -23.25 53.08
CA VAL A 142 -18.00 -24.11 52.74
C VAL A 142 -19.29 -23.37 53.04
N SER A 143 -20.20 -23.31 52.08
CA SER A 143 -21.49 -22.64 52.14
C SER A 143 -22.54 -23.39 51.30
N ALA A 144 -23.77 -22.93 51.30
CA ALA A 144 -24.82 -23.49 50.44
C ALA A 144 -24.46 -23.45 48.95
N GLU A 145 -23.68 -22.43 48.53
CA GLU A 145 -23.23 -22.24 47.13
C GLU A 145 -21.88 -22.93 46.83
N VAL A 146 -21.18 -23.37 47.88
CA VAL A 146 -19.86 -24.02 47.78
C VAL A 146 -19.87 -25.21 48.81
N PRO A 147 -20.51 -26.32 48.47
CA PRO A 147 -20.83 -27.39 49.42
C PRO A 147 -19.62 -28.17 49.91
N THR A 148 -18.48 -28.16 49.21
CA THR A 148 -17.29 -28.92 49.59
C THR A 148 -16.02 -28.07 49.66
N PRO A 149 -15.02 -28.43 50.46
CA PRO A 149 -13.72 -27.77 50.47
C PRO A 149 -12.98 -27.86 49.14
N GLU A 150 -13.19 -28.91 48.38
CA GLU A 150 -12.62 -29.12 47.03
C GLU A 150 -13.17 -28.11 46.05
N GLU A 151 -14.48 -27.82 46.09
CA GLU A 151 -15.09 -26.78 45.27
C GLU A 151 -14.62 -25.36 45.67
N ALA A 152 -14.41 -25.14 46.97
CA ALA A 152 -13.83 -23.88 47.46
C ALA A 152 -12.39 -23.69 46.92
N LEU A 153 -11.58 -24.74 46.94
CA LEU A 153 -10.22 -24.70 46.40
C LEU A 153 -10.22 -24.53 44.88
N ALA A 154 -11.10 -25.22 44.15
CA ALA A 154 -11.23 -25.08 42.73
C ALA A 154 -11.61 -23.63 42.33
N GLY A 155 -12.61 -23.02 43.02
CA GLY A 155 -12.99 -21.63 42.80
C GLY A 155 -11.86 -20.65 43.18
N ALA A 156 -11.14 -20.89 44.25
CA ALA A 156 -9.97 -20.11 44.62
C ALA A 156 -8.85 -20.21 43.55
N CYS A 157 -8.60 -21.42 43.00
CA CYS A 157 -7.67 -21.62 41.88
C CYS A 157 -8.12 -20.89 40.61
N ASP A 158 -9.42 -20.78 40.30
CA ASP A 158 -9.92 -19.98 39.20
C ASP A 158 -9.54 -18.50 39.36
N ILE A 159 -9.62 -17.94 40.58
CA ILE A 159 -9.18 -16.56 40.89
C ILE A 159 -7.65 -16.43 40.71
N VAL A 160 -6.87 -17.39 41.21
CA VAL A 160 -5.42 -17.41 41.07
C VAL A 160 -5.01 -17.48 39.59
N ALA A 161 -5.67 -18.36 38.82
CA ALA A 161 -5.41 -18.50 37.38
C ALA A 161 -5.69 -17.20 36.62
N GLU A 162 -6.77 -16.48 36.94
CA GLU A 162 -7.07 -15.20 36.34
C GLU A 162 -5.97 -14.15 36.67
N ARG A 163 -5.54 -14.07 37.94
CA ARG A 163 -4.45 -13.14 38.33
C ARG A 163 -3.12 -13.47 37.62
N ILE A 164 -2.76 -14.74 37.49
CA ILE A 164 -1.58 -15.16 36.72
C ILE A 164 -1.71 -14.76 35.27
N SER A 165 -2.90 -14.89 34.67
CA SER A 165 -3.14 -14.53 33.28
C SER A 165 -3.05 -13.03 32.99
N GLU A 166 -3.21 -12.20 34.00
CA GLU A 166 -3.12 -10.74 33.97
C GLU A 166 -1.74 -10.20 34.39
N ASP A 167 -0.87 -11.07 34.88
CA ASP A 167 0.49 -10.69 35.26
C ASP A 167 1.35 -10.45 34.01
N GLU A 168 1.90 -9.26 33.89
CA GLU A 168 2.70 -8.84 32.75
C GLU A 168 3.96 -9.70 32.54
N ARG A 169 4.57 -10.21 33.62
CA ARG A 169 5.76 -11.09 33.55
C ARG A 169 5.37 -12.40 32.89
N ALA A 170 4.20 -12.96 33.28
CA ALA A 170 3.65 -14.16 32.67
C ALA A 170 3.44 -13.95 31.17
N ARG A 171 2.72 -12.89 30.81
CA ARG A 171 2.41 -12.57 29.41
C ARG A 171 3.67 -12.31 28.59
N ASN A 172 4.60 -11.48 29.09
CA ASN A 172 5.85 -11.20 28.39
C ASN A 172 6.75 -12.41 28.21
N THR A 173 6.79 -13.32 29.20
CA THR A 173 7.56 -14.58 29.11
C THR A 173 6.99 -15.45 27.98
N LEU A 174 5.68 -15.67 27.99
CA LEU A 174 5.03 -16.48 26.96
C LEU A 174 5.03 -15.83 25.59
N ARG A 175 4.81 -14.52 25.50
CA ARG A 175 4.90 -13.77 24.25
C ARG A 175 6.26 -13.96 23.56
N ARG A 176 7.36 -13.92 24.34
CA ARG A 176 8.71 -14.18 23.81
C ARG A 176 8.87 -15.63 23.36
N THR A 177 8.31 -16.58 24.09
CA THR A 177 8.33 -18.01 23.69
C THR A 177 7.57 -18.23 22.40
N PHE A 178 6.34 -17.71 22.27
CA PHE A 178 5.56 -17.77 21.02
C PHE A 178 6.26 -17.11 19.85
N ALA A 179 6.84 -15.93 20.04
CA ALA A 179 7.56 -15.22 18.99
C ALA A 179 8.82 -15.96 18.51
N ARG A 180 9.51 -16.67 19.39
CA ARG A 180 10.75 -17.39 19.09
C ARG A 180 10.51 -18.79 18.55
N GLU A 181 9.58 -19.54 19.14
CA GLU A 181 9.40 -20.98 18.97
C GLU A 181 8.04 -21.35 18.37
N GLY A 182 7.12 -20.39 18.25
CA GLY A 182 5.79 -20.62 17.73
C GLY A 182 5.81 -21.20 16.31
N ILE A 183 5.05 -22.26 16.10
CA ILE A 183 4.86 -22.91 14.79
C ILE A 183 3.45 -22.62 14.32
N VAL A 184 3.34 -22.00 13.15
CA VAL A 184 2.06 -21.84 12.46
C VAL A 184 1.69 -23.15 11.80
N HIS A 185 0.58 -23.72 12.22
CA HIS A 185 -0.05 -24.89 11.62
C HIS A 185 -1.21 -24.46 10.74
N SER A 186 -1.27 -24.97 9.52
CA SER A 186 -2.42 -24.86 8.63
C SER A 186 -2.95 -26.25 8.32
N LYS A 187 -4.22 -26.47 8.55
CA LYS A 187 -4.89 -27.75 8.30
C LYS A 187 -6.15 -27.58 7.48
N LEU A 188 -6.39 -28.51 6.57
CA LEU A 188 -7.62 -28.55 5.77
C LEU A 188 -8.83 -28.82 6.66
N VAL A 189 -9.91 -28.07 6.43
CA VAL A 189 -11.23 -28.36 7.01
C VAL A 189 -11.80 -29.61 6.33
N LYS A 190 -12.24 -30.58 7.12
CA LYS A 190 -12.76 -31.87 6.62
C LYS A 190 -13.84 -31.69 5.57
N GLY A 191 -13.68 -32.35 4.43
CA GLY A 191 -14.65 -32.33 3.31
C GLY A 191 -14.50 -31.12 2.35
N LYS A 192 -13.40 -30.37 2.46
CA LYS A 192 -13.14 -29.19 1.60
C LYS A 192 -12.01 -29.42 0.57
N GLU A 193 -11.62 -30.67 0.32
CA GLU A 193 -10.50 -31.02 -0.54
C GLU A 193 -10.64 -30.47 -1.97
N THR A 194 -11.81 -30.66 -2.57
CA THR A 194 -12.06 -30.24 -3.95
C THR A 194 -12.22 -28.71 -4.08
N GLU A 195 -12.99 -28.11 -3.15
CA GLU A 195 -13.20 -26.65 -3.11
C GLU A 195 -11.91 -25.91 -2.82
N GLY A 196 -11.06 -26.50 -1.98
CA GLY A 196 -9.80 -25.94 -1.53
C GLY A 196 -8.59 -26.23 -2.42
N ALA A 197 -8.73 -26.81 -3.60
CA ALA A 197 -7.61 -27.25 -4.45
C ALA A 197 -6.53 -26.18 -4.66
N LYS A 198 -6.92 -24.90 -4.76
CA LYS A 198 -5.98 -23.76 -4.86
C LYS A 198 -5.10 -23.54 -3.62
N TYR A 199 -5.45 -24.14 -2.48
CA TYR A 199 -4.70 -24.08 -1.21
C TYR A 199 -4.01 -25.40 -0.88
N ALA A 200 -3.86 -26.32 -1.84
CA ALA A 200 -3.31 -27.66 -1.61
C ALA A 200 -1.93 -27.64 -0.92
N ASP A 201 -1.09 -26.64 -1.22
CA ASP A 201 0.23 -26.46 -0.61
C ASP A 201 0.17 -26.11 0.90
N TYR A 202 -1.04 -25.84 1.44
CA TYR A 202 -1.29 -25.44 2.84
C TYR A 202 -2.24 -26.40 3.59
N PHE A 203 -2.59 -27.56 3.02
CA PHE A 203 -3.52 -28.51 3.64
C PHE A 203 -2.98 -29.14 4.92
N ASP A 204 -1.66 -29.29 5.02
CA ASP A 204 -0.96 -29.74 6.20
C ASP A 204 0.43 -29.09 6.21
N ALA A 205 0.47 -27.81 6.54
CA ALA A 205 1.69 -27.02 6.47
C ALA A 205 2.10 -26.54 7.87
N GLU A 206 3.39 -26.65 8.15
CA GLU A 206 4.01 -26.19 9.38
C GLU A 206 5.13 -25.21 9.04
N THR A 207 5.17 -24.07 9.72
CA THR A 207 6.23 -23.08 9.52
C THR A 207 6.45 -22.27 10.78
N LEU A 208 7.70 -22.00 11.15
CA LEU A 208 8.01 -21.12 12.27
C LEU A 208 7.41 -19.73 12.03
N LEU A 209 6.67 -19.23 13.02
CA LEU A 209 6.00 -17.92 12.97
C LEU A 209 6.97 -16.79 12.62
N ARG A 210 8.17 -16.79 13.18
CA ARG A 210 9.20 -15.74 12.94
C ARG A 210 9.74 -15.71 11.52
N SER A 211 9.64 -16.80 10.77
CA SER A 211 10.23 -16.96 9.42
C SER A 211 9.20 -17.16 8.32
N ILE A 212 7.91 -17.16 8.66
CA ILE A 212 6.87 -17.27 7.63
C ILE A 212 6.87 -16.04 6.72
N SER A 213 6.91 -16.25 5.42
CA SER A 213 6.84 -15.15 4.46
C SER A 213 5.42 -14.59 4.37
N SER A 214 5.32 -13.28 4.17
CA SER A 214 4.05 -12.54 4.17
C SER A 214 3.04 -13.09 3.18
N HIS A 215 3.46 -13.44 1.96
CA HIS A 215 2.57 -14.00 0.94
C HIS A 215 2.02 -15.37 1.33
N ARG A 216 2.82 -16.26 1.97
CA ARG A 216 2.33 -17.55 2.47
C ARG A 216 1.34 -17.37 3.61
N PHE A 217 1.66 -16.46 4.53
CA PHE A 217 0.76 -16.17 5.65
C PHE A 217 -0.57 -15.60 5.17
N LEU A 218 -0.57 -14.64 4.22
CA LEU A 218 -1.78 -14.08 3.63
C LEU A 218 -2.59 -15.14 2.85
N ALA A 219 -1.93 -16.04 2.12
CA ALA A 219 -2.60 -17.15 1.45
C ALA A 219 -3.32 -18.08 2.44
N MET A 220 -2.65 -18.46 3.54
CA MET A 220 -3.25 -19.27 4.62
C MET A 220 -4.44 -18.55 5.25
N ARG A 221 -4.29 -17.26 5.62
CA ARG A 221 -5.37 -16.46 6.21
C ARG A 221 -6.58 -16.34 5.29
N ARG A 222 -6.35 -16.16 3.99
CA ARG A 222 -7.43 -16.17 3.00
C ARG A 222 -8.15 -17.52 2.94
N GLY A 223 -7.40 -18.62 2.97
CA GLY A 223 -7.99 -19.96 3.03
C GLY A 223 -8.81 -20.20 4.31
N GLU A 224 -8.42 -19.57 5.43
CA GLU A 224 -9.19 -19.60 6.66
C GLU A 224 -10.46 -18.76 6.59
N GLU A 225 -10.39 -17.55 6.03
CA GLU A 225 -11.56 -16.67 5.79
C GLU A 225 -12.58 -17.30 4.83
N GLU A 226 -12.12 -18.06 3.84
CA GLU A 226 -12.98 -18.84 2.93
C GLU A 226 -13.49 -20.15 3.58
N GLY A 227 -13.12 -20.45 4.83
CA GLY A 227 -13.57 -21.64 5.56
C GLY A 227 -12.96 -22.95 5.05
N ILE A 228 -11.84 -22.90 4.35
CA ILE A 228 -11.13 -24.05 3.77
C ILE A 228 -10.00 -24.52 4.68
N LEU A 229 -9.28 -23.60 5.29
CA LEU A 229 -8.17 -23.89 6.20
C LEU A 229 -8.52 -23.53 7.63
N LYS A 230 -7.85 -24.16 8.57
CA LYS A 230 -7.83 -23.80 9.99
C LYS A 230 -6.39 -23.51 10.39
N ILE A 231 -6.15 -22.31 10.93
CA ILE A 231 -4.82 -21.87 11.33
C ILE A 231 -4.72 -21.79 12.84
N ALA A 232 -3.60 -22.25 13.39
CA ALA A 232 -3.27 -22.16 14.79
C ALA A 232 -1.77 -21.88 14.95
N VAL A 233 -1.39 -21.33 16.11
CA VAL A 233 0.02 -21.24 16.52
C VAL A 233 0.25 -22.17 17.69
N ASP A 234 1.12 -23.13 17.49
CA ASP A 234 1.47 -24.11 18.52
C ASP A 234 2.85 -23.82 19.12
N VAL A 235 2.98 -24.18 20.41
CA VAL A 235 4.20 -24.08 21.20
C VAL A 235 4.29 -25.27 22.13
N ASP A 236 5.48 -25.59 22.59
CA ASP A 236 5.65 -26.61 23.65
C ASP A 236 4.94 -26.16 24.94
N ALA A 237 3.80 -26.83 25.21
CA ALA A 237 2.95 -26.50 26.34
C ALA A 237 3.66 -26.79 27.68
N GLU A 238 4.47 -27.87 27.78
CA GLU A 238 5.19 -28.22 28.99
C GLU A 238 6.28 -27.21 29.30
N HIS A 239 7.02 -26.79 28.28
CA HIS A 239 8.02 -25.73 28.41
C HIS A 239 7.39 -24.39 28.87
N CYS A 240 6.22 -24.02 28.32
CA CYS A 240 5.48 -22.82 28.72
C CYS A 240 5.01 -22.91 30.18
N ILE A 241 4.39 -24.02 30.58
CA ILE A 241 3.92 -24.23 31.95
C ILE A 241 5.08 -24.24 32.94
N GLU A 242 6.19 -24.87 32.62
CA GLU A 242 7.38 -24.87 33.45
C GLU A 242 7.99 -23.49 33.63
N SER A 243 7.98 -22.68 32.57
CA SER A 243 8.41 -21.29 32.64
C SER A 243 7.52 -20.45 33.59
N LEU A 244 6.21 -20.66 33.57
CA LEU A 244 5.28 -20.05 34.52
C LEU A 244 5.43 -20.59 35.92
N ARG A 245 5.67 -21.90 36.10
CA ARG A 245 5.94 -22.49 37.42
C ARG A 245 7.12 -21.83 38.11
N ARG A 246 8.22 -21.58 37.38
CA ARG A 246 9.41 -20.87 37.91
C ARG A 246 9.09 -19.45 38.37
N LEU A 247 8.11 -18.77 37.75
CA LEU A 247 7.71 -17.43 38.15
C LEU A 247 6.80 -17.39 39.37
N PHE A 248 5.89 -18.38 39.52
CA PHE A 248 4.78 -18.28 40.45
C PHE A 248 4.77 -19.36 41.54
N VAL A 249 5.48 -20.47 41.40
CA VAL A 249 5.44 -21.60 42.36
C VAL A 249 6.71 -21.61 43.20
N ARG A 250 6.56 -21.53 44.53
CA ARG A 250 7.69 -21.62 45.45
C ARG A 250 8.01 -23.10 45.72
N PRO A 251 9.27 -23.52 45.59
CA PRO A 251 9.69 -24.88 45.93
C PRO A 251 9.40 -25.16 47.40
N GLY A 252 8.85 -26.36 47.71
CA GLY A 252 8.56 -26.79 49.07
C GLY A 252 7.33 -26.17 49.74
N SER A 253 6.56 -25.33 49.04
CA SER A 253 5.30 -24.79 49.56
C SER A 253 4.25 -25.90 49.73
N ALA A 254 3.52 -25.88 50.83
CA ALA A 254 2.39 -26.78 51.04
C ALA A 254 1.17 -26.51 50.14
N THR A 255 1.15 -25.35 49.48
CA THR A 255 0.12 -24.97 48.48
C THR A 255 0.56 -25.23 47.05
N ARG A 256 1.69 -25.91 46.86
CA ARG A 256 2.31 -26.15 45.55
C ARG A 256 1.36 -26.79 44.56
N GLU A 257 0.63 -27.82 44.96
CA GLU A 257 -0.32 -28.56 44.10
C GLU A 257 -1.38 -27.61 43.48
N TRP A 258 -2.00 -26.76 44.29
CA TRP A 258 -3.03 -25.82 43.86
C TRP A 258 -2.43 -24.69 42.98
N MET A 259 -1.23 -24.23 43.30
CA MET A 259 -0.53 -23.26 42.48
C MET A 259 -0.14 -23.84 41.12
N GLU A 260 0.36 -25.07 41.06
CA GLU A 260 0.67 -25.75 39.79
C GLU A 260 -0.58 -25.99 38.95
N ALA A 261 -1.70 -26.38 39.58
CA ALA A 261 -3.00 -26.52 38.94
C ALA A 261 -3.49 -25.17 38.37
N ALA A 262 -3.41 -24.09 39.16
CA ALA A 262 -3.80 -22.74 38.73
C ALA A 262 -2.90 -22.22 37.59
N VAL A 263 -1.59 -22.46 37.64
CA VAL A 263 -0.64 -22.13 36.56
C VAL A 263 -0.99 -22.85 35.26
N ALA A 264 -1.27 -24.16 35.35
CA ALA A 264 -1.63 -24.97 34.18
C ALA A 264 -2.96 -24.51 33.57
N ASP A 265 -3.97 -24.18 34.41
CA ASP A 265 -5.24 -23.65 33.95
C ASP A 265 -5.11 -22.23 33.36
N ALA A 266 -4.33 -21.34 34.00
CA ALA A 266 -4.02 -20.03 33.51
C ALA A 266 -3.42 -20.08 32.08
N PHE A 267 -2.45 -20.99 31.89
CA PHE A 267 -1.85 -21.18 30.55
C PHE A 267 -2.88 -21.71 29.55
N LYS A 268 -3.47 -22.86 29.82
CA LYS A 268 -4.30 -23.61 28.85
C LYS A 268 -5.56 -22.83 28.44
N ARG A 269 -6.24 -22.24 29.43
CA ARG A 269 -7.56 -21.64 29.25
C ARG A 269 -7.53 -20.14 28.98
N LEU A 270 -6.57 -19.40 29.54
CA LEU A 270 -6.58 -17.94 29.51
C LEU A 270 -5.44 -17.34 28.66
N ILE A 271 -4.17 -17.70 28.94
CA ILE A 271 -3.03 -17.02 28.32
C ILE A 271 -2.80 -17.52 26.90
N ARG A 272 -2.75 -18.85 26.68
CA ARG A 272 -2.47 -19.43 25.36
C ARG A 272 -3.41 -18.90 24.29
N PRO A 273 -4.75 -18.94 24.41
CA PRO A 273 -5.64 -18.43 23.37
C PRO A 273 -5.48 -16.92 23.14
N SER A 274 -5.20 -16.16 24.22
CA SER A 274 -4.98 -14.73 24.15
C SER A 274 -3.69 -14.37 23.39
N ILE A 275 -2.56 -15.02 23.77
CA ILE A 275 -1.26 -14.78 23.13
C ILE A 275 -1.25 -15.30 21.68
N GLU A 276 -1.87 -16.46 21.44
CA GLU A 276 -2.03 -16.98 20.07
C GLU A 276 -2.74 -15.96 19.15
N THR A 277 -3.88 -15.42 19.60
CA THR A 277 -4.61 -14.39 18.86
C THR A 277 -3.76 -13.14 18.64
N GLU A 278 -3.04 -12.69 19.67
CA GLU A 278 -2.12 -11.54 19.60
C GLU A 278 -1.00 -11.76 18.58
N GLN A 279 -0.38 -12.95 18.60
CA GLN A 279 0.72 -13.27 17.69
C GLN A 279 0.25 -13.44 16.24
N LEU A 280 -0.93 -14.04 16.01
CA LEU A 280 -1.53 -14.10 14.68
C LEU A 280 -1.89 -12.71 14.15
N ALA A 281 -2.42 -11.82 15.01
CA ALA A 281 -2.72 -10.45 14.66
C ALA A 281 -1.44 -9.66 14.29
N ALA A 282 -0.38 -9.78 15.09
CA ALA A 282 0.91 -9.16 14.82
C ALA A 282 1.55 -9.68 13.51
N ALA A 283 1.47 -10.98 13.26
CA ALA A 283 1.93 -11.58 12.01
C ALA A 283 1.12 -11.08 10.80
N LYS A 284 -0.21 -10.92 10.97
CA LYS A 284 -1.09 -10.37 9.93
C LYS A 284 -0.76 -8.90 9.64
N GLU A 285 -0.57 -8.09 10.68
CA GLU A 285 -0.17 -6.69 10.53
C GLU A 285 1.14 -6.55 9.75
N LYS A 286 2.16 -7.32 10.13
CA LYS A 286 3.44 -7.35 9.42
C LYS A 286 3.29 -7.77 7.95
N ALA A 287 2.48 -8.80 7.71
CA ALA A 287 2.25 -9.30 6.35
C ALA A 287 1.48 -8.29 5.49
N ASP A 288 0.50 -7.59 6.09
CA ASP A 288 -0.23 -6.51 5.43
C ASP A 288 0.69 -5.35 5.06
N ASP A 289 1.51 -4.88 5.99
CA ASP A 289 2.42 -3.75 5.76
C ASP A 289 3.42 -4.05 4.65
N GLU A 290 3.97 -5.28 4.59
CA GLU A 290 4.87 -5.71 3.52
C GLU A 290 4.15 -5.80 2.17
N ALA A 291 2.96 -6.42 2.12
CA ALA A 291 2.18 -6.52 0.90
C ALA A 291 1.73 -5.14 0.39
N ILE A 292 1.23 -4.28 1.27
CA ILE A 292 0.80 -2.91 0.92
C ILE A 292 1.98 -2.09 0.40
N ARG A 293 3.20 -2.29 0.93
CA ARG A 293 4.41 -1.63 0.40
C ARG A 293 4.68 -2.03 -1.05
N VAL A 294 4.57 -3.33 -1.37
CA VAL A 294 4.73 -3.82 -2.74
C VAL A 294 3.63 -3.27 -3.65
N PHE A 295 2.38 -3.29 -3.22
CA PHE A 295 1.26 -2.76 -4.00
C PHE A 295 1.40 -1.25 -4.25
N ALA A 296 1.89 -0.51 -3.26
CA ALA A 296 2.17 0.91 -3.40
C ALA A 296 3.25 1.18 -4.46
N GLU A 297 4.30 0.35 -4.51
CA GLU A 297 5.35 0.50 -5.51
C GLU A 297 4.85 0.11 -6.91
N ASN A 298 4.10 -0.98 -7.04
CA ASN A 298 3.49 -1.37 -8.30
C ASN A 298 2.55 -0.28 -8.83
N LEU A 299 1.71 0.31 -7.97
CA LEU A 299 0.85 1.42 -8.36
C LEU A 299 1.67 2.63 -8.80
N ARG A 300 2.75 2.98 -8.08
CA ARG A 300 3.65 4.09 -8.44
C ARG A 300 4.21 3.92 -9.85
N GLN A 301 4.72 2.74 -10.15
CA GLN A 301 5.30 2.43 -11.45
C GLN A 301 4.25 2.49 -12.56
N LEU A 302 3.05 1.96 -12.31
CA LEU A 302 1.94 2.02 -13.25
C LEU A 302 1.50 3.47 -13.55
N LEU A 303 1.37 4.31 -12.53
CA LEU A 303 0.99 5.72 -12.68
C LEU A 303 2.07 6.55 -13.36
N LEU A 304 3.34 6.22 -13.16
CA LEU A 304 4.48 6.91 -13.75
C LEU A 304 4.98 6.25 -15.05
N SER A 305 4.25 5.25 -15.58
CA SER A 305 4.59 4.64 -16.86
C SER A 305 4.56 5.69 -17.99
N SER A 306 5.35 5.43 -19.03
CA SER A 306 5.61 6.34 -20.14
C SER A 306 4.33 6.67 -20.92
N PRO A 307 3.94 7.93 -21.07
CA PRO A 307 2.82 8.30 -21.90
C PRO A 307 3.22 8.29 -23.39
N LEU A 308 2.27 7.92 -24.26
CA LEU A 308 2.43 8.12 -25.71
C LEU A 308 2.42 9.61 -26.08
N GLY A 309 1.78 10.43 -25.25
CA GLY A 309 1.58 11.84 -25.48
C GLY A 309 0.37 12.13 -26.39
N GLN A 310 0.31 13.36 -26.89
CA GLN A 310 -0.82 13.86 -27.68
C GLN A 310 -0.80 13.28 -29.11
N LYS A 311 -1.19 12.00 -29.25
CA LYS A 311 -1.34 11.32 -30.54
C LYS A 311 -2.76 10.81 -30.73
N ARG A 312 -3.16 10.65 -32.02
CA ARG A 312 -4.46 10.08 -32.38
C ARG A 312 -4.39 8.56 -32.26
N VAL A 313 -5.30 7.97 -31.53
CA VAL A 313 -5.29 6.56 -31.15
C VAL A 313 -6.57 5.86 -31.60
N VAL A 314 -6.43 4.68 -32.21
CA VAL A 314 -7.53 3.71 -32.30
C VAL A 314 -7.37 2.72 -31.15
N ALA A 315 -8.36 2.68 -30.26
CA ALA A 315 -8.33 1.76 -29.12
C ALA A 315 -9.31 0.61 -29.32
N ILE A 316 -8.91 -0.58 -28.85
CA ILE A 316 -9.67 -1.82 -28.98
C ILE A 316 -9.79 -2.47 -27.61
N ASP A 317 -11.02 -2.70 -27.17
CA ASP A 317 -11.37 -3.54 -26.04
C ASP A 317 -11.72 -4.94 -26.62
N PRO A 318 -10.83 -5.95 -26.51
CA PRO A 318 -10.97 -7.20 -27.20
C PRO A 318 -12.02 -8.12 -26.54
N GLY A 319 -12.65 -8.99 -27.34
CA GLY A 319 -13.61 -9.97 -26.83
C GLY A 319 -14.04 -10.99 -27.89
N PHE A 320 -14.10 -12.26 -27.47
CA PHE A 320 -14.52 -13.35 -28.37
C PHE A 320 -16.01 -13.30 -28.72
N ARG A 321 -16.89 -13.43 -27.74
CA ARG A 321 -18.34 -13.55 -27.97
C ARG A 321 -19.02 -12.23 -28.27
N THR A 322 -18.66 -11.19 -27.55
CA THR A 322 -19.27 -9.86 -27.64
C THR A 322 -18.69 -9.01 -28.77
N GLY A 323 -17.65 -9.50 -29.46
CA GLY A 323 -16.85 -8.75 -30.43
C GLY A 323 -15.89 -7.77 -29.78
N CYS A 324 -14.95 -7.27 -30.57
CA CYS A 324 -13.98 -6.24 -30.18
C CYS A 324 -14.62 -4.85 -30.32
N LYS A 325 -14.66 -4.07 -29.24
CA LYS A 325 -15.14 -2.68 -29.25
C LYS A 325 -14.00 -1.78 -29.68
N VAL A 326 -14.24 -1.01 -30.74
CA VAL A 326 -13.22 -0.16 -31.36
C VAL A 326 -13.66 1.30 -31.25
N VAL A 327 -12.76 2.14 -30.77
CA VAL A 327 -12.97 3.60 -30.72
C VAL A 327 -11.82 4.33 -31.38
N ALA A 328 -12.11 5.44 -32.06
CA ALA A 328 -11.10 6.38 -32.54
C ALA A 328 -11.09 7.61 -31.63
N LEU A 329 -9.90 7.99 -31.15
CA LEU A 329 -9.68 9.13 -30.26
C LEU A 329 -8.81 10.18 -30.96
N ASP A 330 -9.09 11.46 -30.69
CA ASP A 330 -8.19 12.54 -31.06
C ASP A 330 -6.97 12.63 -30.15
N ALA A 331 -6.08 13.56 -30.40
CA ALA A 331 -4.85 13.79 -29.63
C ALA A 331 -5.10 14.22 -28.16
N GLN A 332 -6.30 14.65 -27.83
CA GLN A 332 -6.75 15.02 -26.48
C GLN A 332 -7.53 13.89 -25.80
N GLY A 333 -7.71 12.75 -26.48
CA GLY A 333 -8.47 11.61 -25.98
C GLY A 333 -10.00 11.77 -26.06
N ASN A 334 -10.50 12.68 -26.91
CA ASN A 334 -11.93 12.81 -27.16
C ASN A 334 -12.39 11.73 -28.15
N LEU A 335 -13.57 11.17 -27.92
CA LEU A 335 -14.16 10.14 -28.76
C LEU A 335 -14.63 10.74 -30.09
N LEU A 336 -14.09 10.28 -31.21
CA LEU A 336 -14.45 10.67 -32.56
C LEU A 336 -15.39 9.69 -33.24
N HIS A 337 -15.20 8.39 -32.98
CA HIS A 337 -15.98 7.31 -33.60
C HIS A 337 -15.94 6.06 -32.74
N ASN A 338 -17.00 5.24 -32.79
CA ASN A 338 -17.03 3.92 -32.18
C ASN A 338 -17.69 2.90 -33.12
N THR A 339 -17.24 1.64 -33.03
CA THR A 339 -17.82 0.51 -33.76
C THR A 339 -17.48 -0.80 -33.04
N THR A 340 -18.11 -1.91 -33.46
CA THR A 340 -17.76 -3.24 -33.00
C THR A 340 -17.40 -4.10 -34.20
N VAL A 341 -16.28 -4.84 -34.06
CA VAL A 341 -15.81 -5.80 -35.08
C VAL A 341 -15.73 -7.20 -34.48
N TYR A 342 -15.86 -8.23 -35.32
CA TYR A 342 -15.94 -9.62 -34.89
C TYR A 342 -14.88 -10.49 -35.54
N PRO A 343 -13.58 -10.25 -35.31
CA PRO A 343 -12.50 -10.98 -35.98
C PRO A 343 -12.35 -12.44 -35.52
N HIS A 344 -12.78 -12.74 -34.28
CA HIS A 344 -12.53 -13.99 -33.61
C HIS A 344 -13.73 -14.95 -33.65
N PRO A 345 -13.53 -16.26 -33.43
CA PRO A 345 -14.63 -17.20 -33.24
C PRO A 345 -15.57 -16.77 -32.08
N PRO A 346 -16.87 -17.02 -32.15
CA PRO A 346 -17.55 -17.86 -33.14
C PRO A 346 -17.90 -17.19 -34.47
N GLN A 347 -17.84 -15.83 -34.58
CA GLN A 347 -18.23 -15.11 -35.78
C GLN A 347 -17.15 -15.19 -36.90
N GLY A 348 -15.86 -15.07 -36.53
CA GLY A 348 -14.71 -15.28 -37.42
C GLY A 348 -14.62 -14.35 -38.63
N ARG A 349 -15.11 -13.10 -38.56
CA ARG A 349 -15.14 -12.13 -39.67
C ARG A 349 -13.84 -11.32 -39.76
N ALA A 350 -12.69 -12.02 -39.81
CA ALA A 350 -11.38 -11.37 -39.74
C ALA A 350 -11.11 -10.41 -40.91
N ALA A 351 -11.53 -10.73 -42.14
CA ALA A 351 -11.32 -9.86 -43.30
C ALA A 351 -12.14 -8.55 -43.22
N GLU A 352 -13.42 -8.65 -42.80
CA GLU A 352 -14.29 -7.46 -42.59
C GLU A 352 -13.74 -6.56 -41.47
N ALA A 353 -13.27 -7.18 -40.37
CA ALA A 353 -12.66 -6.46 -39.27
C ALA A 353 -11.37 -5.75 -39.71
N ALA A 354 -10.51 -6.42 -40.49
CA ALA A 354 -9.29 -5.84 -41.03
C ALA A 354 -9.55 -4.61 -41.90
N GLU A 355 -10.54 -4.70 -42.81
CA GLU A 355 -10.92 -3.56 -43.67
C GLU A 355 -11.48 -2.39 -42.86
N THR A 356 -12.33 -2.67 -41.87
CA THR A 356 -12.89 -1.68 -40.95
C THR A 356 -11.78 -0.95 -40.19
N LEU A 357 -10.83 -1.69 -39.61
CA LEU A 357 -9.70 -1.14 -38.85
C LEU A 357 -8.80 -0.29 -39.74
N LYS A 358 -8.47 -0.74 -40.98
CA LYS A 358 -7.70 0.05 -41.97
C LYS A 358 -8.41 1.36 -42.33
N SER A 359 -9.71 1.29 -42.59
CA SER A 359 -10.53 2.46 -42.92
C SER A 359 -10.58 3.47 -41.77
N LEU A 360 -10.76 2.99 -40.53
CA LEU A 360 -10.75 3.87 -39.34
C LEU A 360 -9.39 4.52 -39.12
N ALA A 361 -8.30 3.75 -39.22
CA ALA A 361 -6.94 4.28 -39.07
C ALA A 361 -6.65 5.38 -40.12
N ALA A 362 -6.99 5.16 -41.37
CA ALA A 362 -6.82 6.13 -42.45
C ALA A 362 -7.70 7.37 -42.25
N ARG A 363 -9.02 7.17 -41.99
CA ARG A 363 -10.00 8.27 -41.83
C ARG A 363 -9.64 9.23 -40.69
N HIS A 364 -9.21 8.68 -39.55
CA HIS A 364 -8.89 9.44 -38.35
C HIS A 364 -7.39 9.75 -38.25
N LYS A 365 -6.58 9.34 -39.25
CA LYS A 365 -5.13 9.52 -39.28
C LYS A 365 -4.50 9.01 -37.99
N ALA A 366 -4.84 7.76 -37.61
CA ALA A 366 -4.33 7.17 -36.39
C ALA A 366 -2.80 7.03 -36.42
N GLU A 367 -2.16 7.32 -35.32
CA GLU A 367 -0.71 7.23 -35.14
C GLU A 367 -0.35 5.99 -34.29
N ALA A 368 -1.34 5.46 -33.55
CA ALA A 368 -1.15 4.26 -32.76
C ALA A 368 -2.46 3.46 -32.59
N PHE A 369 -2.31 2.15 -32.33
CA PHE A 369 -3.35 1.29 -31.79
C PHE A 369 -3.07 0.98 -30.31
N ALA A 370 -4.11 1.08 -29.47
CA ALA A 370 -4.12 0.66 -28.08
C ALA A 370 -5.01 -0.59 -27.96
N ILE A 371 -4.48 -1.72 -27.58
CA ILE A 371 -5.22 -2.99 -27.47
C ILE A 371 -5.20 -3.46 -26.02
N GLY A 372 -6.38 -3.72 -25.46
CA GLY A 372 -6.49 -4.27 -24.10
C GLY A 372 -5.80 -5.64 -24.00
N ASP A 373 -5.13 -5.88 -22.88
CA ASP A 373 -4.35 -7.11 -22.62
C ASP A 373 -5.19 -8.30 -22.10
N GLY A 374 -6.50 -8.13 -21.98
CA GLY A 374 -7.40 -9.16 -21.51
C GLY A 374 -7.75 -10.23 -22.55
N THR A 375 -8.97 -10.77 -22.40
CA THR A 375 -9.47 -11.89 -23.24
C THR A 375 -9.46 -11.52 -24.73
N ALA A 376 -8.81 -12.34 -25.57
CA ALA A 376 -8.59 -12.12 -27.00
C ALA A 376 -7.63 -10.95 -27.35
N GLY A 377 -6.90 -10.39 -26.39
CA GLY A 377 -5.98 -9.28 -26.62
C GLY A 377 -4.87 -9.62 -27.60
N ARG A 378 -4.21 -10.75 -27.42
CA ARG A 378 -3.09 -11.19 -28.27
C ARG A 378 -3.51 -11.54 -29.67
N GLU A 379 -4.65 -12.23 -29.81
CA GLU A 379 -5.21 -12.55 -31.13
C GLU A 379 -5.58 -11.26 -31.89
N THR A 380 -6.07 -10.25 -31.16
CA THR A 380 -6.37 -8.94 -31.72
C THR A 380 -5.08 -8.17 -32.09
N GLU A 381 -4.03 -8.24 -31.25
CA GLU A 381 -2.74 -7.65 -31.56
C GLU A 381 -2.14 -8.24 -32.83
N GLN A 382 -2.14 -9.57 -32.98
CA GLN A 382 -1.65 -10.25 -34.19
C GLN A 382 -2.42 -9.81 -35.42
N LEU A 383 -3.76 -9.70 -35.35
CA LEU A 383 -4.59 -9.20 -36.43
C LEU A 383 -4.16 -7.77 -36.83
N VAL A 384 -4.03 -6.85 -35.84
CA VAL A 384 -3.71 -5.45 -36.09
C VAL A 384 -2.30 -5.30 -36.67
N ARG A 385 -1.31 -5.99 -36.15
CA ARG A 385 0.07 -6.02 -36.73
C ARG A 385 0.09 -6.57 -38.15
N GLY A 386 -0.74 -7.59 -38.43
CA GLY A 386 -0.91 -8.16 -39.77
C GLY A 386 -1.56 -7.20 -40.80
N LEU A 387 -2.13 -6.06 -40.38
CA LEU A 387 -2.69 -5.05 -41.29
C LEU A 387 -1.59 -4.34 -42.13
N GLY A 388 -0.34 -4.31 -41.65
CA GLY A 388 0.77 -3.68 -42.35
C GLY A 388 0.59 -2.17 -42.54
N LEU A 389 0.18 -1.45 -41.49
CA LEU A 389 -0.04 0.00 -41.53
C LEU A 389 1.27 0.73 -41.27
N ASP A 390 1.84 1.32 -42.29
CA ASP A 390 3.09 2.07 -42.22
C ASP A 390 2.95 3.29 -41.27
N GLY A 391 3.89 3.46 -40.35
CA GLY A 391 3.96 4.58 -39.41
C GLY A 391 2.92 4.54 -38.29
N VAL A 392 2.18 3.44 -38.13
CA VAL A 392 1.22 3.25 -37.03
C VAL A 392 1.75 2.21 -36.04
N GLU A 393 1.99 2.64 -34.81
CA GLU A 393 2.53 1.78 -33.75
C GLU A 393 1.41 0.98 -33.05
N VAL A 394 1.70 -0.24 -32.56
CA VAL A 394 0.72 -1.10 -31.88
C VAL A 394 1.20 -1.39 -30.48
N PHE A 395 0.37 -1.07 -29.48
CA PHE A 395 0.67 -1.22 -28.07
C PHE A 395 -0.40 -2.07 -27.37
N MET A 396 0.06 -2.99 -26.52
CA MET A 396 -0.77 -3.65 -25.52
C MET A 396 -0.91 -2.71 -24.32
N VAL A 397 -2.12 -2.59 -23.80
CA VAL A 397 -2.46 -1.69 -22.68
C VAL A 397 -3.21 -2.47 -21.63
N SER A 398 -2.76 -2.38 -20.36
CA SER A 398 -3.48 -3.02 -19.26
C SER A 398 -4.91 -2.49 -19.15
N GLU A 399 -5.87 -3.43 -19.11
CA GLU A 399 -7.29 -3.12 -18.92
C GLU A 399 -7.73 -3.20 -17.44
N ASP A 400 -6.79 -3.44 -16.51
CA ASP A 400 -7.08 -3.53 -15.07
C ASP A 400 -7.87 -2.32 -14.57
N GLY A 401 -9.05 -2.58 -13.97
CA GLY A 401 -9.96 -1.54 -13.51
C GLY A 401 -10.69 -0.76 -14.61
N ALA A 402 -10.54 -1.06 -15.91
CA ALA A 402 -11.28 -0.39 -16.97
C ALA A 402 -12.79 -0.65 -16.86
N SER A 403 -13.19 -1.85 -16.46
CA SER A 403 -14.56 -2.20 -16.15
C SER A 403 -15.14 -1.41 -14.97
N VAL A 404 -14.33 -1.15 -13.94
CA VAL A 404 -14.72 -0.31 -12.80
C VAL A 404 -14.92 1.15 -13.24
N TYR A 405 -13.98 1.68 -14.05
CA TYR A 405 -14.15 3.02 -14.63
C TYR A 405 -15.43 3.11 -15.46
N SER A 406 -15.65 2.19 -16.39
CA SER A 406 -16.77 2.24 -17.34
C SER A 406 -18.14 2.26 -16.64
N ALA A 407 -18.27 1.61 -15.48
CA ALA A 407 -19.45 1.60 -14.63
C ALA A 407 -19.52 2.78 -13.64
N SER A 408 -18.47 3.60 -13.52
CA SER A 408 -18.36 4.68 -12.53
C SER A 408 -19.26 5.88 -12.84
N ALA A 409 -19.49 6.72 -11.83
CA ALA A 409 -20.16 8.00 -12.02
C ALA A 409 -19.36 8.94 -12.93
N ALA A 410 -18.03 8.91 -12.83
CA ALA A 410 -17.14 9.70 -13.68
C ALA A 410 -17.32 9.37 -15.17
N ALA A 411 -17.34 8.07 -15.51
CA ALA A 411 -17.51 7.64 -16.89
C ALA A 411 -18.92 7.98 -17.43
N ARG A 412 -19.97 7.89 -16.60
CA ARG A 412 -21.33 8.28 -16.97
C ARG A 412 -21.44 9.80 -17.22
N GLU A 413 -20.74 10.60 -16.45
CA GLU A 413 -20.69 12.06 -16.64
C GLU A 413 -19.92 12.46 -17.89
N GLU A 414 -18.79 11.77 -18.18
CA GLU A 414 -17.98 12.04 -19.37
C GLU A 414 -18.64 11.56 -20.67
N PHE A 415 -19.37 10.44 -20.60
CA PHE A 415 -19.98 9.78 -21.77
C PHE A 415 -21.42 9.31 -21.45
N PRO A 416 -22.37 10.24 -21.25
CA PRO A 416 -23.73 9.91 -20.87
C PRO A 416 -24.47 9.04 -21.92
N ASP A 417 -24.21 9.28 -23.21
CA ASP A 417 -24.90 8.65 -24.34
C ASP A 417 -24.29 7.32 -24.79
N TYR A 418 -23.21 6.85 -24.15
CA TYR A 418 -22.51 5.64 -24.54
C TYR A 418 -22.61 4.56 -23.45
N ASP A 419 -22.59 3.31 -23.87
CA ASP A 419 -22.65 2.18 -22.97
C ASP A 419 -21.29 1.90 -22.26
N VAL A 420 -21.31 0.94 -21.33
CA VAL A 420 -20.13 0.59 -20.54
C VAL A 420 -18.98 0.04 -21.40
N THR A 421 -19.27 -0.60 -22.53
CA THR A 421 -18.25 -1.23 -23.38
C THR A 421 -17.47 -0.18 -24.18
N VAL A 422 -18.16 0.85 -24.70
CA VAL A 422 -17.52 1.98 -25.37
C VAL A 422 -16.68 2.77 -24.39
N ARG A 423 -17.18 3.02 -23.16
CA ARG A 423 -16.43 3.71 -22.10
C ARG A 423 -15.16 2.95 -21.72
N GLY A 424 -15.22 1.60 -21.69
CA GLY A 424 -14.06 0.74 -21.47
C GLY A 424 -12.98 0.93 -22.54
N ALA A 425 -13.38 0.84 -23.82
CA ALA A 425 -12.46 1.03 -24.95
C ALA A 425 -11.83 2.45 -24.96
N VAL A 426 -12.60 3.49 -24.63
CA VAL A 426 -12.07 4.86 -24.48
C VAL A 426 -11.02 4.92 -23.38
N SER A 427 -11.27 4.27 -22.24
CA SER A 427 -10.30 4.24 -21.14
C SER A 427 -8.99 3.57 -21.55
N ILE A 428 -9.03 2.45 -22.28
CA ILE A 428 -7.84 1.76 -22.82
C ILE A 428 -7.02 2.74 -23.69
N GLY A 429 -7.65 3.45 -24.62
CA GLY A 429 -6.96 4.42 -25.47
C GLY A 429 -6.36 5.59 -24.71
N ARG A 430 -7.09 6.13 -23.73
CA ARG A 430 -6.62 7.24 -22.90
C ARG A 430 -5.48 6.85 -21.97
N ARG A 431 -5.43 5.59 -21.50
CA ARG A 431 -4.30 5.07 -20.73
C ARG A 431 -3.02 5.05 -21.56
N LEU A 432 -3.10 4.76 -22.84
CA LEU A 432 -1.94 4.86 -23.73
C LEU A 432 -1.49 6.32 -23.91
N ILE A 433 -2.44 7.25 -24.09
CA ILE A 433 -2.15 8.68 -24.23
C ILE A 433 -1.48 9.23 -22.97
N ASP A 434 -2.09 9.02 -21.80
CA ASP A 434 -1.56 9.40 -20.49
C ASP A 434 -2.10 8.50 -19.36
N PRO A 435 -1.32 7.50 -18.89
CA PRO A 435 -1.73 6.58 -17.84
C PRO A 435 -2.16 7.29 -16.56
N LEU A 436 -1.39 8.29 -16.11
CA LEU A 436 -1.66 8.99 -14.86
C LEU A 436 -3.02 9.71 -14.92
N SER A 437 -3.28 10.47 -15.98
CA SER A 437 -4.51 11.24 -16.12
C SER A 437 -5.77 10.39 -16.18
N GLU A 438 -5.67 9.16 -16.67
CA GLU A 438 -6.81 8.25 -16.77
C GLU A 438 -6.98 7.42 -15.49
N LEU A 439 -5.88 6.82 -14.96
CA LEU A 439 -5.95 5.93 -13.81
C LEU A 439 -6.38 6.63 -12.52
N VAL A 440 -6.13 7.93 -12.35
CA VAL A 440 -6.60 8.70 -11.19
C VAL A 440 -8.14 8.82 -11.10
N LYS A 441 -8.88 8.48 -12.14
CA LYS A 441 -10.35 8.47 -12.17
C LYS A 441 -10.93 7.22 -11.49
N ILE A 442 -10.11 6.20 -11.25
CA ILE A 442 -10.47 4.94 -10.64
C ILE A 442 -10.06 4.96 -9.17
N ASP A 443 -10.85 4.35 -8.29
CA ASP A 443 -10.40 4.13 -6.90
C ASP A 443 -9.12 3.28 -6.96
N PRO A 444 -7.99 3.72 -6.40
CA PRO A 444 -6.71 3.02 -6.51
C PRO A 444 -6.75 1.55 -6.05
N LYS A 445 -7.63 1.22 -5.10
CA LYS A 445 -7.84 -0.18 -4.66
C LYS A 445 -8.49 -1.08 -5.72
N SER A 446 -9.06 -0.50 -6.78
CA SER A 446 -9.69 -1.24 -7.89
C SER A 446 -8.74 -1.44 -9.08
N ILE A 447 -7.53 -0.91 -8.99
CA ILE A 447 -6.44 -1.17 -9.95
C ILE A 447 -5.74 -2.45 -9.48
N GLY A 448 -5.53 -3.40 -10.38
CA GLY A 448 -4.82 -4.65 -10.10
C GLY A 448 -3.34 -4.41 -9.85
N VAL A 449 -2.91 -4.34 -8.58
CA VAL A 449 -1.52 -4.07 -8.19
C VAL A 449 -0.87 -5.21 -7.42
N GLY A 450 -1.60 -6.33 -7.20
CA GLY A 450 -1.03 -7.49 -6.55
C GLY A 450 -2.03 -8.59 -6.19
N GLN A 451 -1.52 -9.82 -6.10
CA GLN A 451 -2.33 -11.04 -5.96
C GLN A 451 -3.20 -11.10 -4.69
N TYR A 452 -2.73 -10.54 -3.57
CA TYR A 452 -3.42 -10.58 -2.27
C TYR A 452 -4.01 -9.23 -1.86
N GLN A 453 -4.25 -8.34 -2.82
CA GLN A 453 -4.75 -6.98 -2.57
C GLN A 453 -6.06 -6.95 -1.75
N HIS A 454 -6.94 -7.94 -1.93
CA HIS A 454 -8.19 -8.05 -1.20
C HIS A 454 -8.09 -8.75 0.16
N SER A 455 -6.89 -9.25 0.52
CA SER A 455 -6.64 -9.99 1.76
C SER A 455 -5.93 -9.17 2.83
N VAL A 456 -5.53 -7.93 2.51
CA VAL A 456 -4.90 -7.00 3.45
C VAL A 456 -5.93 -6.04 4.07
N ASP A 457 -5.53 -5.32 5.14
CA ASP A 457 -6.39 -4.31 5.75
C ASP A 457 -6.84 -3.25 4.71
N PRO A 458 -8.15 -3.12 4.45
CA PRO A 458 -8.65 -2.25 3.39
C PRO A 458 -8.49 -0.76 3.69
N ALA A 459 -8.45 -0.36 4.96
CA ALA A 459 -8.28 1.03 5.37
C ALA A 459 -6.82 1.46 5.21
N LYS A 460 -5.87 0.64 5.68
CA LYS A 460 -4.43 0.85 5.48
C LYS A 460 -4.08 0.88 4.00
N LEU A 461 -4.58 -0.09 3.22
CA LEU A 461 -4.38 -0.13 1.76
C LEU A 461 -4.86 1.15 1.10
N LYS A 462 -6.11 1.55 1.35
CA LYS A 462 -6.70 2.77 0.75
C LYS A 462 -5.89 4.01 1.08
N ALA A 463 -5.49 4.19 2.34
CA ALA A 463 -4.69 5.33 2.77
C ALA A 463 -3.34 5.36 2.05
N ARG A 464 -2.63 4.21 1.98
CA ARG A 464 -1.33 4.11 1.34
C ARG A 464 -1.39 4.36 -0.16
N LEU A 465 -2.33 3.73 -0.87
CA LEU A 465 -2.49 3.91 -2.32
C LEU A 465 -2.87 5.35 -2.66
N ARG A 466 -3.70 6.02 -1.85
CA ARG A 466 -4.00 7.43 -2.02
C ARG A 466 -2.75 8.30 -1.92
N THR A 467 -1.91 8.08 -0.92
CA THR A 467 -0.63 8.80 -0.78
C THR A 467 0.25 8.61 -2.02
N VAL A 468 0.27 7.41 -2.60
CA VAL A 468 1.02 7.15 -3.85
C VAL A 468 0.48 7.97 -5.01
N VAL A 469 -0.85 8.02 -5.20
CA VAL A 469 -1.45 8.84 -6.26
C VAL A 469 -1.11 10.32 -6.06
N GLU A 470 -1.27 10.86 -4.84
CA GLU A 470 -0.91 12.24 -4.51
C GLU A 470 0.57 12.52 -4.82
N SER A 471 1.47 11.62 -4.43
CA SER A 471 2.91 11.70 -4.73
C SER A 471 3.17 11.76 -6.25
N CYS A 472 2.60 10.83 -7.02
CA CYS A 472 2.80 10.77 -8.47
C CYS A 472 2.29 12.01 -9.18
N VAL A 473 1.08 12.46 -8.86
CA VAL A 473 0.45 13.64 -9.47
C VAL A 473 1.28 14.91 -9.20
N ASN A 474 1.72 15.10 -7.95
CA ASN A 474 2.52 16.28 -7.59
C ASN A 474 3.95 16.20 -8.14
N ARG A 475 4.52 15.00 -8.31
CA ARG A 475 5.84 14.81 -8.93
C ARG A 475 5.84 15.19 -10.41
N VAL A 476 4.84 14.77 -11.16
CA VAL A 476 4.70 15.08 -12.60
C VAL A 476 4.33 16.55 -12.81
N GLY A 477 3.43 17.05 -11.98
CA GLY A 477 2.83 18.37 -12.14
C GLY A 477 1.71 18.35 -13.19
N VAL A 478 0.80 19.30 -13.12
CA VAL A 478 -0.47 19.25 -13.87
C VAL A 478 -0.75 20.58 -14.58
N ASN A 479 -1.06 20.51 -15.88
CA ASN A 479 -1.50 21.70 -16.62
C ASN A 479 -2.95 22.05 -16.22
N ILE A 480 -3.14 23.19 -15.58
CA ILE A 480 -4.43 23.62 -15.05
C ILE A 480 -5.50 23.82 -16.14
N ASN A 481 -5.07 24.15 -17.35
CA ASN A 481 -5.98 24.44 -18.46
C ASN A 481 -6.55 23.17 -19.13
N THR A 482 -5.89 22.03 -18.99
CA THR A 482 -6.31 20.75 -19.58
C THR A 482 -6.75 19.72 -18.56
N ALA A 483 -6.34 19.88 -17.28
CA ALA A 483 -6.57 18.92 -16.21
C ALA A 483 -8.05 18.65 -15.94
N SER A 484 -8.38 17.38 -15.70
CA SER A 484 -9.69 16.97 -15.20
C SER A 484 -9.85 17.30 -13.70
N LYS A 485 -11.08 17.37 -13.23
CA LYS A 485 -11.36 17.54 -11.78
C LYS A 485 -10.74 16.39 -10.95
N HIS A 486 -10.64 15.21 -11.54
CA HIS A 486 -10.13 14.01 -10.85
C HIS A 486 -8.64 14.15 -10.53
N ILE A 487 -7.80 14.51 -11.50
CA ILE A 487 -6.37 14.70 -11.24
C ILE A 487 -6.10 15.91 -10.34
N LEU A 488 -6.84 17.01 -10.51
CA LEU A 488 -6.74 18.20 -9.66
C LEU A 488 -7.03 17.92 -8.19
N THR A 489 -7.88 16.94 -7.88
CA THR A 489 -8.21 16.53 -6.50
C THR A 489 -6.99 16.02 -5.73
N TYR A 490 -5.98 15.48 -6.43
CA TYR A 490 -4.75 14.96 -5.83
C TYR A 490 -3.60 15.99 -5.80
N ILE A 491 -3.82 17.19 -6.31
CA ILE A 491 -2.86 18.28 -6.15
C ILE A 491 -2.86 18.75 -4.70
N SER A 492 -1.66 18.94 -4.16
CA SER A 492 -1.44 19.46 -2.80
C SER A 492 -2.33 20.67 -2.51
N GLY A 493 -3.07 20.63 -1.42
CA GLY A 493 -3.92 21.74 -0.96
C GLY A 493 -5.26 21.92 -1.68
N LEU A 494 -5.58 21.18 -2.77
CA LEU A 494 -6.82 21.40 -3.52
C LEU A 494 -8.01 20.59 -3.01
N GLY A 495 -7.97 19.29 -3.05
CA GLY A 495 -9.15 18.47 -2.71
C GLY A 495 -10.33 18.60 -3.69
N PRO A 496 -11.41 17.78 -3.51
CA PRO A 496 -12.48 17.65 -4.52
C PRO A 496 -13.26 18.94 -4.81
N VAL A 497 -13.54 19.72 -3.76
CA VAL A 497 -14.35 20.96 -3.91
C VAL A 497 -13.60 22.03 -4.69
N LEU A 498 -12.32 22.25 -4.37
CA LEU A 498 -11.49 23.23 -5.08
C LEU A 498 -11.19 22.78 -6.52
N ALA A 499 -10.95 21.48 -6.73
CA ALA A 499 -10.78 20.91 -8.06
C ALA A 499 -12.01 21.19 -8.96
N GLN A 500 -13.21 20.95 -8.44
CA GLN A 500 -14.45 21.26 -9.15
C GLN A 500 -14.60 22.75 -9.43
N ASN A 501 -14.30 23.62 -8.45
CA ASN A 501 -14.37 25.07 -8.62
C ASN A 501 -13.39 25.60 -9.69
N ILE A 502 -12.18 25.03 -9.77
CA ILE A 502 -11.20 25.37 -10.80
C ILE A 502 -11.74 25.03 -12.20
N VAL A 503 -12.30 23.84 -12.36
CA VAL A 503 -12.87 23.42 -13.66
C VAL A 503 -14.07 24.31 -14.05
N ALA A 504 -14.96 24.59 -13.10
CA ALA A 504 -16.12 25.47 -13.32
C ALA A 504 -15.69 26.91 -13.68
N TYR A 505 -14.69 27.43 -12.95
CA TYR A 505 -14.14 28.76 -13.23
C TYR A 505 -13.55 28.84 -14.62
N ARG A 506 -12.76 27.84 -15.02
CA ARG A 506 -12.18 27.74 -16.36
C ARG A 506 -13.25 27.69 -17.46
N ALA A 507 -14.30 26.93 -17.26
CA ALA A 507 -15.41 26.81 -18.19
C ALA A 507 -16.14 28.17 -18.39
N ALA A 508 -16.29 28.95 -17.33
CA ALA A 508 -17.01 30.22 -17.34
C ALA A 508 -16.15 31.41 -17.81
N ASN A 509 -14.83 31.41 -17.53
CA ASN A 509 -13.95 32.57 -17.74
C ASN A 509 -12.82 32.34 -18.76
N GLY A 510 -12.75 31.13 -19.34
CA GLY A 510 -11.67 30.75 -20.25
C GLY A 510 -10.40 30.31 -19.51
N GLU A 511 -9.32 30.14 -20.26
CA GLU A 511 -8.04 29.63 -19.76
C GLU A 511 -7.38 30.55 -18.73
N PHE A 512 -6.75 29.96 -17.74
CA PHE A 512 -5.87 30.66 -16.82
C PHE A 512 -4.62 31.16 -17.57
N LYS A 513 -4.33 32.46 -17.45
CA LYS A 513 -3.13 33.06 -18.05
C LYS A 513 -1.95 33.17 -17.08
N SER A 514 -2.17 32.89 -15.79
CA SER A 514 -1.12 32.85 -14.78
C SER A 514 -1.56 32.00 -13.59
N ARG A 515 -0.59 31.50 -12.80
CA ARG A 515 -0.86 30.83 -11.51
C ARG A 515 -1.61 31.73 -10.53
N ARG A 516 -1.29 33.03 -10.49
CA ARG A 516 -1.98 34.02 -9.63
C ARG A 516 -3.47 34.13 -9.92
N ALA A 517 -3.90 33.83 -11.15
CA ALA A 517 -5.32 33.85 -11.50
C ALA A 517 -6.14 32.82 -10.74
N LEU A 518 -5.51 31.80 -10.17
CA LEU A 518 -6.16 30.83 -9.24
C LEU A 518 -6.80 31.49 -8.03
N LEU A 519 -6.25 32.58 -7.51
CA LEU A 519 -6.81 33.32 -6.38
C LEU A 519 -8.20 33.91 -6.67
N LYS A 520 -8.63 33.94 -7.92
CA LYS A 520 -9.97 34.37 -8.36
C LYS A 520 -10.99 33.20 -8.28
N VAL A 521 -10.53 31.97 -8.09
CA VAL A 521 -11.41 30.80 -7.98
C VAL A 521 -12.14 30.82 -6.63
N PRO A 522 -13.45 30.63 -6.60
CA PRO A 522 -14.22 30.62 -5.36
C PRO A 522 -13.67 29.61 -4.33
N ARG A 523 -13.55 30.02 -3.07
CA ARG A 523 -13.00 29.24 -1.93
C ARG A 523 -11.52 28.88 -2.02
N LEU A 524 -10.78 29.28 -3.04
CA LEU A 524 -9.35 29.06 -3.12
C LEU A 524 -8.62 30.23 -2.43
N GLY A 525 -8.31 30.04 -1.15
CA GLY A 525 -7.61 31.03 -0.34
C GLY A 525 -6.08 30.96 -0.49
N ALA A 526 -5.38 31.90 0.14
CA ALA A 526 -3.92 32.02 0.07
C ALA A 526 -3.19 30.72 0.46
N LYS A 527 -3.63 30.03 1.51
CA LYS A 527 -3.02 28.78 1.96
C LYS A 527 -3.16 27.64 0.95
N ALA A 528 -4.32 27.50 0.32
CA ALA A 528 -4.52 26.49 -0.73
C ALA A 528 -3.68 26.83 -1.98
N PHE A 529 -3.60 28.13 -2.34
CA PHE A 529 -2.74 28.60 -3.42
C PHE A 529 -1.27 28.29 -3.16
N GLU A 530 -0.77 28.64 -1.98
CA GLU A 530 0.61 28.33 -1.55
C GLU A 530 0.93 26.85 -1.73
N GLN A 531 0.09 25.95 -1.24
CA GLN A 531 0.35 24.52 -1.37
C GLN A 531 0.23 23.96 -2.79
N ALA A 532 -0.64 24.55 -3.63
CA ALA A 532 -0.93 24.01 -4.96
C ALA A 532 -0.07 24.60 -6.07
N ALA A 533 0.31 25.88 -5.97
CA ALA A 533 0.86 26.64 -7.07
C ALA A 533 2.12 26.04 -7.69
N GLY A 534 3.02 25.47 -6.88
CA GLY A 534 4.25 24.85 -7.37
C GLY A 534 4.03 23.58 -8.19
N PHE A 535 2.88 22.92 -8.05
CA PHE A 535 2.53 21.68 -8.75
C PHE A 535 1.64 21.89 -9.97
N LEU A 536 1.12 23.09 -10.15
CA LEU A 536 0.31 23.45 -11.31
C LEU A 536 1.15 24.13 -12.39
N ARG A 537 0.81 23.90 -13.65
CA ARG A 537 1.47 24.47 -14.82
C ARG A 537 0.48 25.30 -15.61
N VAL A 538 0.94 26.43 -16.14
CA VAL A 538 0.21 27.27 -17.11
C VAL A 538 1.05 27.32 -18.36
N VAL A 539 0.73 26.45 -19.31
CA VAL A 539 1.43 26.41 -20.61
C VAL A 539 0.99 27.60 -21.42
N GLY A 540 1.93 28.34 -21.99
CA GLY A 540 1.63 29.57 -22.78
C GLY A 540 1.12 30.76 -21.96
N GLY A 541 1.32 30.71 -20.61
CA GLY A 541 0.93 31.81 -19.72
C GLY A 541 1.78 33.07 -19.86
N ALA A 542 1.35 34.15 -19.20
CA ALA A 542 2.03 35.45 -19.24
C ALA A 542 3.42 35.45 -18.57
N ASN A 543 3.62 34.63 -17.55
CA ASN A 543 4.91 34.42 -16.89
C ASN A 543 5.48 33.05 -17.29
N PRO A 544 6.68 33.00 -17.92
CA PRO A 544 7.29 31.74 -18.33
C PRO A 544 7.61 30.80 -17.18
N LEU A 545 7.79 31.30 -15.94
CA LEU A 545 7.99 30.49 -14.74
C LEU A 545 6.74 29.73 -14.33
N ASP A 546 5.55 30.15 -14.75
CA ASP A 546 4.30 29.43 -14.47
C ASP A 546 4.24 28.05 -15.15
N ASN A 547 5.10 27.80 -16.15
CA ASN A 547 5.29 26.48 -16.75
C ASN A 547 6.57 25.78 -16.24
N SER A 548 6.92 25.95 -14.98
CA SER A 548 8.07 25.31 -14.34
C SER A 548 7.70 24.68 -12.99
N ALA A 549 8.60 23.95 -12.37
CA ALA A 549 8.43 23.44 -11.02
C ALA A 549 8.85 24.45 -9.94
N VAL A 550 9.31 25.65 -10.31
CA VAL A 550 9.67 26.71 -9.37
C VAL A 550 8.41 27.22 -8.68
N HIS A 551 8.46 27.34 -7.36
CA HIS A 551 7.34 27.88 -6.58
C HIS A 551 7.24 29.40 -6.78
N PRO A 552 6.02 30.01 -6.82
CA PRO A 552 5.88 31.45 -6.99
C PRO A 552 6.61 32.32 -5.95
N GLU A 553 6.78 31.84 -4.73
CA GLU A 553 7.57 32.51 -3.69
C GLU A 553 9.04 32.72 -4.09
N SER A 554 9.58 31.85 -4.94
CA SER A 554 10.97 31.84 -5.38
C SER A 554 11.20 32.55 -6.71
N TYR A 555 10.17 33.16 -7.34
CA TYR A 555 10.32 33.85 -8.62
C TYR A 555 11.34 34.98 -8.57
N ALA A 556 11.35 35.75 -7.47
CA ALA A 556 12.33 36.82 -7.27
C ALA A 556 13.79 36.33 -7.29
N VAL A 557 14.05 35.09 -6.86
CA VAL A 557 15.38 34.49 -6.93
C VAL A 557 15.79 34.25 -8.38
N VAL A 558 14.87 33.73 -9.22
CA VAL A 558 15.14 33.49 -10.65
C VAL A 558 15.28 34.78 -11.41
N GLU A 559 14.48 35.79 -11.09
CA GLU A 559 14.58 37.15 -11.70
C GLU A 559 15.95 37.77 -11.37
N ARG A 560 16.45 37.62 -10.15
CA ARG A 560 17.80 38.04 -9.76
C ARG A 560 18.89 37.27 -10.53
N MET A 561 18.72 35.93 -10.69
CA MET A 561 19.64 35.13 -11.51
C MET A 561 19.72 35.63 -12.97
N ALA A 562 18.57 35.94 -13.58
CA ALA A 562 18.52 36.49 -14.92
C ALA A 562 19.16 37.87 -15.01
N ALA A 563 18.90 38.75 -14.04
CA ALA A 563 19.51 40.07 -13.97
C ALA A 563 21.04 40.03 -13.82
N ASP A 564 21.56 39.17 -12.96
CA ASP A 564 23.02 38.96 -12.77
C ASP A 564 23.69 38.40 -14.04
N ALA A 565 22.96 37.57 -14.80
CA ALA A 565 23.43 37.08 -16.11
C ALA A 565 23.25 38.09 -17.25
N GLY A 566 22.62 39.25 -17.02
CA GLY A 566 22.35 40.27 -18.00
C GLY A 566 21.35 39.85 -19.10
N VAL A 567 20.41 38.94 -18.77
CA VAL A 567 19.43 38.39 -19.73
C VAL A 567 18.01 38.43 -19.17
N THR A 568 17.02 38.19 -20.03
CA THR A 568 15.64 38.00 -19.57
C THR A 568 15.43 36.61 -19.00
N VAL A 569 14.37 36.39 -18.19
CA VAL A 569 14.01 35.10 -17.64
C VAL A 569 13.78 34.08 -18.75
N GLU A 570 13.12 34.47 -19.86
CA GLU A 570 12.90 33.60 -21.01
C GLU A 570 14.21 33.07 -21.59
N ARG A 571 15.21 33.94 -21.74
CA ARG A 571 16.52 33.56 -22.27
C ARG A 571 17.29 32.70 -21.30
N LEU A 572 17.24 33.01 -20.02
CA LEU A 572 17.82 32.15 -18.99
C LEU A 572 17.22 30.72 -19.02
N LEU A 573 15.90 30.62 -19.23
CA LEU A 573 15.19 29.33 -19.34
C LEU A 573 15.52 28.59 -20.64
N ALA A 574 15.84 29.29 -21.73
CA ALA A 574 16.15 28.66 -23.01
C ALA A 574 17.61 28.18 -23.11
N ASP A 575 18.53 28.85 -22.44
CA ASP A 575 19.97 28.62 -22.59
C ASP A 575 20.58 27.82 -21.42
N LYS A 576 20.92 26.55 -21.69
CA LYS A 576 21.53 25.67 -20.72
C LYS A 576 22.93 26.11 -20.27
N GLN A 577 23.72 26.74 -21.16
CA GLN A 577 25.07 27.20 -20.82
C GLN A 577 25.03 28.34 -19.83
N LEU A 578 24.10 29.28 -19.97
CA LEU A 578 23.89 30.33 -18.99
C LEU A 578 23.53 29.78 -17.62
N ARG A 579 22.64 28.79 -17.55
CA ARG A 579 22.25 28.18 -16.28
C ARG A 579 23.41 27.41 -15.61
N SER A 580 24.21 26.67 -16.38
CA SER A 580 25.35 25.92 -15.84
C SER A 580 26.46 26.83 -15.27
N GLY A 581 26.50 28.10 -15.67
CA GLY A 581 27.40 29.10 -15.13
C GLY A 581 26.97 29.73 -13.79
N LEU A 582 25.72 29.49 -13.36
CA LEU A 582 25.19 30.02 -12.09
C LEU A 582 25.69 29.20 -10.91
N LYS A 583 26.20 29.88 -9.89
CA LYS A 583 26.64 29.27 -8.61
C LYS A 583 25.53 29.44 -7.60
N ALA A 584 24.98 28.32 -7.09
CA ALA A 584 23.85 28.31 -6.16
C ALA A 584 24.12 29.15 -4.90
N GLU A 585 25.33 29.13 -4.40
CA GLU A 585 25.75 29.84 -3.15
C GLU A 585 25.53 31.36 -3.23
N ARG A 586 25.56 31.94 -4.44
CA ARG A 586 25.35 33.39 -4.63
C ARG A 586 23.91 33.84 -4.36
N TYR A 587 22.96 32.92 -4.46
CA TYR A 587 21.53 33.23 -4.39
C TYR A 587 20.90 32.79 -3.06
N VAL A 588 21.71 32.26 -2.15
CA VAL A 588 21.28 31.95 -0.77
C VAL A 588 20.97 33.26 -0.03
N SER A 589 19.86 33.28 0.70
CA SER A 589 19.41 34.39 1.53
C SER A 589 18.86 33.86 2.86
N GLY A 590 18.46 34.74 3.79
CA GLY A 590 17.86 34.35 5.06
C GLY A 590 16.53 33.58 4.88
N GLU A 591 15.85 33.76 3.76
CA GLU A 591 14.58 33.10 3.46
C GLU A 591 14.70 31.91 2.48
N THR A 592 15.82 31.82 1.74
CA THR A 592 16.03 30.80 0.71
C THR A 592 17.40 30.16 0.92
N GLY A 593 17.42 28.94 1.42
CA GLY A 593 18.66 28.20 1.68
C GLY A 593 19.24 27.55 0.41
N LEU A 594 20.43 26.98 0.57
CA LEU A 594 21.14 26.29 -0.53
C LEU A 594 20.33 25.13 -1.14
N PRO A 595 19.60 24.29 -0.35
CA PRO A 595 18.77 23.24 -0.93
C PRO A 595 17.70 23.77 -1.87
N THR A 596 17.00 24.84 -1.49
CA THR A 596 15.95 25.45 -2.34
C THR A 596 16.55 26.08 -3.60
N VAL A 597 17.71 26.74 -3.51
CA VAL A 597 18.36 27.30 -4.70
C VAL A 597 18.79 26.20 -5.68
N THR A 598 19.31 25.10 -5.16
CA THR A 598 19.68 23.93 -5.98
C THR A 598 18.46 23.34 -6.70
N ASP A 599 17.36 23.17 -5.99
CA ASP A 599 16.09 22.69 -6.60
C ASP A 599 15.54 23.64 -7.65
N ILE A 600 15.70 24.97 -7.45
CA ILE A 600 15.33 25.97 -8.46
C ILE A 600 16.14 25.75 -9.74
N LEU A 601 17.46 25.63 -9.64
CA LEU A 601 18.34 25.40 -10.80
C LEU A 601 17.96 24.10 -11.54
N GLU A 602 17.71 23.00 -10.82
CA GLU A 602 17.26 21.75 -11.40
C GLU A 602 15.87 21.91 -12.09
N ALA A 603 14.96 22.66 -11.47
CA ALA A 603 13.62 22.90 -12.02
C ALA A 603 13.65 23.74 -13.30
N LEU A 604 14.64 24.66 -13.42
CA LEU A 604 14.85 25.44 -14.63
C LEU A 604 15.41 24.57 -15.77
N ASP A 605 16.26 23.58 -15.46
CA ASP A 605 16.80 22.65 -16.46
C ASP A 605 15.73 21.69 -17.03
N LYS A 606 14.76 21.32 -16.20
CA LYS A 606 13.70 20.36 -16.54
C LYS A 606 12.38 21.03 -16.95
N ARG A 607 12.40 22.30 -17.35
CA ARG A 607 11.20 23.06 -17.69
C ARG A 607 10.40 22.39 -18.81
N GLY A 608 9.10 22.20 -18.56
CA GLY A 608 8.15 21.65 -19.55
C GLY A 608 8.43 20.22 -19.99
N LEU A 609 9.45 19.56 -19.41
CA LEU A 609 9.71 18.14 -19.66
C LEU A 609 8.85 17.31 -18.69
N ASP A 610 8.18 16.33 -19.24
CA ASP A 610 7.56 15.28 -18.44
C ASP A 610 8.69 14.45 -17.81
N PRO A 611 8.72 14.22 -16.49
CA PRO A 611 9.77 13.42 -15.85
C PRO A 611 9.67 11.91 -16.19
N ARG A 612 8.61 11.48 -16.84
CA ARG A 612 8.41 10.11 -17.30
C ARG A 612 9.23 9.84 -18.56
N GLU A 613 9.75 8.62 -18.68
CA GLU A 613 10.51 8.20 -19.86
C GLU A 613 9.64 8.17 -21.13
N GLN A 614 10.26 8.16 -22.31
CA GLN A 614 9.51 8.00 -23.56
C GLN A 614 9.13 6.54 -23.76
N LEU A 615 7.92 6.32 -24.29
CA LEU A 615 7.41 4.98 -24.58
C LEU A 615 8.25 4.32 -25.69
N GLN A 616 8.66 3.07 -25.43
CA GLN A 616 9.39 2.25 -26.41
C GLN A 616 8.49 1.15 -26.94
N VAL A 617 8.55 0.92 -28.25
CA VAL A 617 7.82 -0.18 -28.89
C VAL A 617 8.48 -1.50 -28.53
N PHE A 618 7.67 -2.51 -28.13
CA PHE A 618 8.11 -3.84 -27.77
C PHE A 618 7.44 -4.90 -28.67
N ALA A 619 8.14 -5.99 -28.93
CA ALA A 619 7.57 -7.15 -29.62
C ALA A 619 8.04 -8.45 -28.96
N PHE A 620 7.10 -9.36 -28.72
CA PHE A 620 7.39 -10.72 -28.27
C PHE A 620 8.04 -11.56 -29.39
N ASP A 621 8.62 -12.71 -29.02
CA ASP A 621 9.12 -13.66 -30.00
C ASP A 621 7.96 -14.18 -30.89
N PRO A 622 8.05 -14.05 -32.21
CA PRO A 622 6.97 -14.43 -33.12
C PRO A 622 6.74 -15.96 -33.21
N ASN A 623 7.61 -16.79 -32.63
CA ASN A 623 7.49 -18.24 -32.66
C ASN A 623 6.94 -18.83 -31.37
N VAL A 624 6.64 -18.00 -30.34
CA VAL A 624 6.19 -18.44 -29.01
C VAL A 624 4.78 -17.92 -28.74
N HIS A 625 3.79 -18.83 -28.68
CA HIS A 625 2.38 -18.51 -28.53
C HIS A 625 1.71 -19.25 -27.36
N THR A 626 2.21 -20.43 -27.03
CA THR A 626 1.65 -21.31 -26.01
C THR A 626 2.73 -21.83 -25.07
N ILE A 627 2.34 -22.29 -23.88
CA ILE A 627 3.25 -22.92 -22.93
C ILE A 627 3.94 -24.17 -23.51
N GLY A 628 3.31 -24.83 -24.50
CA GLY A 628 3.86 -26.00 -25.19
C GLY A 628 5.01 -25.68 -26.15
N ASP A 629 5.16 -24.41 -26.54
CA ASP A 629 6.27 -23.97 -27.43
C ASP A 629 7.55 -23.70 -26.63
N LEU A 630 7.45 -23.62 -25.30
CA LEU A 630 8.57 -23.31 -24.43
C LEU A 630 9.47 -24.51 -24.19
N ARG A 631 10.78 -24.27 -24.23
CA ARG A 631 11.82 -25.23 -23.89
C ARG A 631 12.81 -24.62 -22.93
N GLU A 632 13.34 -25.42 -22.01
CA GLU A 632 14.42 -24.99 -21.13
C GLU A 632 15.62 -24.49 -21.94
N GLY A 633 16.22 -23.41 -21.49
CA GLY A 633 17.33 -22.73 -22.14
C GLY A 633 16.94 -21.66 -23.18
N MET A 634 15.66 -21.54 -23.58
CA MET A 634 15.23 -20.48 -24.50
C MET A 634 15.44 -19.09 -23.88
N LEU A 635 16.02 -18.18 -24.66
CA LEU A 635 16.11 -16.76 -24.36
C LEU A 635 14.96 -16.05 -25.05
N LEU A 636 14.14 -15.37 -24.28
CA LEU A 636 12.90 -14.72 -24.76
C LEU A 636 12.83 -13.27 -24.29
N PRO A 637 12.38 -12.35 -25.16
CA PRO A 637 12.01 -11.02 -24.72
C PRO A 637 10.73 -11.09 -23.90
N GLY A 638 10.67 -10.32 -22.82
CA GLY A 638 9.51 -10.27 -21.94
C GLY A 638 9.25 -8.89 -21.37
N ILE A 639 8.05 -8.73 -20.83
CA ILE A 639 7.64 -7.51 -20.12
C ILE A 639 7.32 -7.89 -18.67
N VAL A 640 7.85 -7.13 -17.71
CA VAL A 640 7.54 -7.30 -16.29
C VAL A 640 6.09 -6.85 -16.05
N THR A 641 5.23 -7.79 -15.68
CA THR A 641 3.78 -7.55 -15.47
C THR A 641 3.43 -7.35 -14.00
N ASN A 642 4.19 -7.97 -13.07
CA ASN A 642 3.93 -7.85 -11.65
C ASN A 642 5.22 -8.05 -10.84
N ILE A 643 5.36 -7.32 -9.73
CA ILE A 643 6.47 -7.45 -8.80
C ILE A 643 5.93 -7.87 -7.43
N THR A 644 6.56 -8.87 -6.84
CA THR A 644 6.24 -9.41 -5.52
C THR A 644 7.48 -9.40 -4.63
N ALA A 645 7.33 -9.67 -3.33
CA ALA A 645 8.47 -9.76 -2.42
C ALA A 645 9.43 -10.93 -2.77
N PHE A 646 8.96 -11.96 -3.46
CA PHE A 646 9.73 -13.17 -3.79
C PHE A 646 10.23 -13.22 -5.24
N GLY A 647 9.88 -12.24 -6.08
CA GLY A 647 10.32 -12.19 -7.47
C GLY A 647 9.45 -11.32 -8.37
N ALA A 648 9.68 -11.41 -9.67
CA ALA A 648 8.92 -10.69 -10.69
C ALA A 648 8.22 -11.67 -11.64
N PHE A 649 6.99 -11.34 -12.01
CA PHE A 649 6.27 -12.02 -13.08
C PHE A 649 6.57 -11.33 -14.41
N VAL A 650 6.83 -12.13 -15.43
CA VAL A 650 7.22 -11.65 -16.75
C VAL A 650 6.34 -12.32 -17.80
N ASP A 651 5.63 -11.51 -18.56
CA ASP A 651 4.96 -11.95 -19.78
C ASP A 651 5.99 -12.16 -20.88
N ILE A 652 6.06 -13.36 -21.42
CA ILE A 652 7.00 -13.80 -22.48
C ILE A 652 6.29 -14.16 -23.79
N GLY A 653 5.04 -13.69 -23.96
CA GLY A 653 4.26 -13.98 -25.17
C GLY A 653 3.34 -15.21 -25.06
N VAL A 654 3.27 -15.92 -23.93
CA VAL A 654 2.33 -17.01 -23.67
C VAL A 654 1.21 -16.56 -22.70
N LYS A 655 0.09 -17.33 -22.62
CA LYS A 655 -1.09 -16.93 -21.80
C LYS A 655 -0.82 -16.83 -20.29
N GLN A 656 0.31 -17.33 -19.82
CA GLN A 656 0.68 -17.40 -18.41
C GLN A 656 2.03 -16.71 -18.20
N ASP A 657 2.09 -15.82 -17.24
CA ASP A 657 3.33 -15.16 -16.88
C ASP A 657 4.31 -16.16 -16.26
N GLY A 658 5.58 -16.03 -16.62
CA GLY A 658 6.65 -16.76 -15.98
C GLY A 658 7.16 -16.04 -14.73
N LEU A 659 7.60 -16.80 -13.73
CA LEU A 659 8.18 -16.25 -12.50
C LEU A 659 9.71 -16.22 -12.60
N VAL A 660 10.30 -15.05 -12.46
CA VAL A 660 11.71 -14.84 -12.12
C VAL A 660 11.82 -14.72 -10.61
N HIS A 661 12.26 -15.78 -9.93
CA HIS A 661 12.44 -15.74 -8.47
C HIS A 661 13.52 -14.71 -8.09
N ILE A 662 13.43 -14.10 -6.90
CA ILE A 662 14.37 -13.06 -6.43
C ILE A 662 15.84 -13.47 -6.55
N SER A 663 16.16 -14.74 -6.35
CA SER A 663 17.51 -15.29 -6.55
C SER A 663 17.94 -15.40 -8.00
N GLN A 664 17.04 -15.23 -8.96
CA GLN A 664 17.27 -15.33 -10.40
C GLN A 664 17.20 -13.98 -11.13
N LEU A 665 16.98 -12.87 -10.41
CA LEU A 665 16.87 -11.53 -10.98
C LEU A 665 18.20 -10.92 -11.39
N ALA A 666 19.30 -11.25 -10.68
CA ALA A 666 20.64 -10.72 -10.96
C ALA A 666 21.72 -11.66 -10.43
N ASP A 667 22.97 -11.44 -10.89
CA ASP A 667 24.15 -12.20 -10.46
C ASP A 667 24.69 -11.78 -9.08
N ARG A 668 24.03 -10.83 -8.43
CA ARG A 668 24.33 -10.32 -7.07
C ARG A 668 23.17 -10.59 -6.13
N TYR A 669 23.43 -10.47 -4.83
CA TYR A 669 22.33 -10.49 -3.84
C TYR A 669 21.35 -9.32 -4.06
N VAL A 670 20.06 -9.65 -4.13
CA VAL A 670 18.96 -8.71 -4.32
C VAL A 670 18.13 -8.69 -3.04
N ALA A 671 18.02 -7.53 -2.41
CA ALA A 671 17.22 -7.36 -1.19
C ALA A 671 15.71 -7.18 -1.51
N SER A 672 15.40 -6.50 -2.61
CA SER A 672 14.05 -6.32 -3.10
C SER A 672 14.03 -6.45 -4.63
N PRO A 673 13.07 -7.18 -5.22
CA PRO A 673 12.93 -7.25 -6.68
C PRO A 673 12.80 -5.89 -7.35
N ALA A 674 12.14 -4.92 -6.70
CA ALA A 674 11.99 -3.55 -7.19
C ALA A 674 13.32 -2.77 -7.30
N ASP A 675 14.43 -3.26 -6.70
CA ASP A 675 15.76 -2.68 -6.85
C ASP A 675 16.43 -3.06 -8.17
N VAL A 676 15.86 -4.03 -8.90
CA VAL A 676 16.43 -4.60 -10.13
C VAL A 676 15.51 -4.41 -11.33
N VAL A 677 14.20 -4.55 -11.12
CA VAL A 677 13.19 -4.47 -12.19
C VAL A 677 12.04 -3.56 -11.81
N HIS A 678 11.36 -3.01 -12.83
CA HIS A 678 10.14 -2.22 -12.67
C HIS A 678 9.02 -2.71 -13.60
N LEU A 679 7.77 -2.39 -13.26
CA LEU A 679 6.61 -2.76 -14.08
C LEU A 679 6.71 -2.15 -15.48
N GLY A 680 6.33 -2.94 -16.49
CA GLY A 680 6.43 -2.55 -17.88
C GLY A 680 7.86 -2.55 -18.44
N GLN A 681 8.85 -2.93 -17.64
CA GLN A 681 10.24 -3.05 -18.13
C GLN A 681 10.37 -4.17 -19.15
N HIS A 682 11.03 -3.85 -20.26
CA HIS A 682 11.43 -4.84 -21.23
C HIS A 682 12.68 -5.57 -20.72
N VAL A 683 12.60 -6.88 -20.64
CA VAL A 683 13.66 -7.74 -20.11
C VAL A 683 13.91 -8.90 -21.07
N GLU A 684 15.12 -9.43 -21.05
CA GLU A 684 15.45 -10.70 -21.67
C GLU A 684 15.54 -11.75 -20.57
N VAL A 685 14.77 -12.84 -20.72
CA VAL A 685 14.68 -13.91 -19.74
C VAL A 685 14.97 -15.25 -20.36
N ARG A 686 15.60 -16.14 -19.58
CA ARG A 686 15.85 -17.53 -19.95
C ARG A 686 14.82 -18.43 -19.27
N VAL A 687 14.24 -19.34 -20.00
CA VAL A 687 13.36 -20.39 -19.47
C VAL A 687 14.19 -21.42 -18.72
N THR A 688 13.94 -21.60 -17.42
CA THR A 688 14.66 -22.54 -16.56
C THR A 688 13.82 -23.77 -16.18
N GLY A 689 12.52 -23.74 -16.44
CA GLY A 689 11.64 -24.87 -16.22
C GLY A 689 10.20 -24.58 -16.65
N VAL A 690 9.52 -25.60 -17.15
CA VAL A 690 8.13 -25.52 -17.61
C VAL A 690 7.31 -26.66 -17.02
N ASP A 691 6.33 -26.34 -16.19
CA ASP A 691 5.33 -27.29 -15.68
C ASP A 691 4.00 -27.07 -16.40
N THR A 692 3.79 -27.82 -17.45
CA THR A 692 2.59 -27.73 -18.30
C THR A 692 1.33 -28.20 -17.58
N VAL A 693 1.44 -29.07 -16.55
CA VAL A 693 0.29 -29.60 -15.80
C VAL A 693 -0.25 -28.53 -14.82
N ARG A 694 0.68 -27.81 -14.16
CA ARG A 694 0.32 -26.75 -13.21
C ARG A 694 0.30 -25.36 -13.87
N GLY A 695 0.67 -25.26 -15.14
CA GLY A 695 0.77 -23.99 -15.85
C GLY A 695 1.81 -23.04 -15.26
N ARG A 696 2.94 -23.57 -14.74
CA ARG A 696 4.00 -22.75 -14.10
C ARG A 696 5.22 -22.68 -15.01
N ILE A 697 5.74 -21.47 -15.17
CA ILE A 697 6.95 -21.19 -15.97
C ILE A 697 7.97 -20.56 -15.03
N ALA A 698 9.14 -21.17 -14.94
CA ALA A 698 10.27 -20.62 -14.19
C ALA A 698 11.24 -19.91 -15.16
N LEU A 699 11.66 -18.71 -14.80
CA LEU A 699 12.51 -17.85 -15.62
C LEU A 699 13.74 -17.38 -14.83
N SER A 700 14.80 -17.00 -15.55
CA SER A 700 16.00 -16.39 -14.99
C SER A 700 16.46 -15.21 -15.85
N MET A 701 16.92 -14.15 -15.19
CA MET A 701 17.59 -12.99 -15.79
C MET A 701 19.12 -13.05 -15.58
N ARG A 702 19.62 -14.10 -14.93
CA ARG A 702 21.06 -14.28 -14.72
C ARG A 702 21.75 -14.56 -16.03
N ARG A 703 22.90 -13.94 -16.21
CA ARG A 703 23.85 -14.31 -17.27
C ARG A 703 24.58 -15.55 -16.78
N GLU A 704 24.55 -16.63 -17.53
CA GLU A 704 25.46 -17.73 -17.28
C GLU A 704 26.90 -17.26 -17.54
N ALA A 705 27.78 -17.55 -16.57
CA ALA A 705 29.20 -17.30 -16.69
C ALA A 705 29.85 -18.21 -17.77
#